data_e74f1f07f50ccf7c9aa6d54d1dcafa7e
#
_entry.id   e74f1f07f50ccf7c9aa6d54d1dcafa7e
#
_cell.length_a   1.000
_cell.length_b   1.000
_cell.length_c   1.000
_cell.angle_alpha   90.00
_cell.angle_beta   90.00
_cell.angle_gamma   90.00
#
_symmetry.space_group_name_H-M   'P 1'
#
loop_
_entity.id
_entity.type
_entity.pdbx_description
1 polymer ?
#
loop_
_entity_poly.entity_id
_entity_poly.type
_entity_poly.pdbx_seq_one_letter_code
_entity_poly.pdbx_strand_id
1 'polypeptide(L)'
;MAISIVLVAKICFELSYDRCYEDSERIFKIKTAYSQQGHASEFGQVSGAVALGFKQYVPGVKSATRMTFIVDSERFTDEQGNILSGKMIIADSSWFDVFPTRILAGDPKSALGTSARAMVARSFAERLGGVQEAVGQLIENEELPGYKITVGGVFEDFPHQSSQRYDILLSMESYPRSSTENWLGNDRYRAYVRLEDGIDYKMLDPAIRLMQEKNQPLDELEKAGTELRYYLAPLAGEHSAESNVRNMLIILGIVALLMLAISLLNYVLYAISAMVKRSKEVGVRKCYGAGTGSIYSMMMREAALDVLLSLVVAALLILALRSVLGELAGVPVGALFVPVSYAVLALVVALVFIVAALVPARLYSRIPIASAIRNYKENKRIWKLALLFVQIAVCTFLVCLVEVIALQYDKAINDKPGYEYEQLAYANLRGTDASTHAALVERLRSVPGVEDVQMSYDIPLHGSSGNNVYLPGSERELFNIADQYEGTPGLFDMLGIRFTDGRYPQNLEEVAVSTGFLTRMAEFADWSDGAVGKQICLTGHPECSDILTVCGVYEDYRIGTLTDSDSRASVKFYAEIGVGFMPFLLVKLERMDREVLGQLNTLLDEAFPGRGLGFTAYKDTMREFYSNERKIRNTVMCGCVVCLLIAIFGLMGYVRDESERRSKEVAVRKVNGATSREILGLFIWEMVRISLVAIVLADIGAYFVGGLCLSYFAEKISLSPWIFISADLVVLGVVCATVAVNSLRISRSNPVESLKTE
;
A
#
# COMPACT_ATOMS: atom_id res chain seq x y z
N MET A 1 -5.33 -21.55 9.74
CA MET A 1 -3.99 -21.82 9.16
C MET A 1 -3.79 -21.23 7.76
N ALA A 2 -4.65 -21.45 6.76
CA ALA A 2 -4.43 -20.97 5.38
C ALA A 2 -4.12 -19.48 5.31
N ILE A 3 -4.98 -18.61 5.87
CA ILE A 3 -4.75 -17.15 5.86
C ILE A 3 -3.48 -16.77 6.62
N SER A 4 -3.21 -17.40 7.78
CA SER A 4 -1.98 -17.13 8.54
C SER A 4 -0.71 -17.48 7.74
N ILE A 5 -0.73 -18.58 6.97
CA ILE A 5 0.36 -18.97 6.07
C ILE A 5 0.58 -17.90 5.01
N VAL A 6 -0.50 -17.42 4.37
CA VAL A 6 -0.42 -16.38 3.34
C VAL A 6 0.07 -15.06 3.92
N LEU A 7 -0.41 -14.65 5.11
CA LEU A 7 0.06 -13.43 5.78
C LEU A 7 1.55 -13.50 6.14
N VAL A 8 2.01 -14.63 6.70
CA VAL A 8 3.43 -14.83 7.01
C VAL A 8 4.26 -14.83 5.73
N ALA A 9 3.80 -15.49 4.66
CA ALA A 9 4.48 -15.47 3.37
C ALA A 9 4.54 -14.06 2.78
N LYS A 10 3.45 -13.26 2.89
CA LYS A 10 3.43 -11.85 2.45
C LYS A 10 4.43 -10.99 3.23
N ILE A 11 4.50 -11.15 4.56
CA ILE A 11 5.49 -10.44 5.39
C ILE A 11 6.92 -10.80 4.96
N CYS A 12 7.21 -12.09 4.77
CA CYS A 12 8.53 -12.53 4.31
C CYS A 12 8.84 -12.01 2.90
N PHE A 13 7.86 -11.95 2.02
CA PHE A 13 7.99 -11.40 0.68
C PHE A 13 8.37 -9.91 0.73
N GLU A 14 7.65 -9.09 1.49
CA GLU A 14 7.94 -7.66 1.64
C GLU A 14 9.32 -7.39 2.26
N LEU A 15 9.72 -8.20 3.25
CA LEU A 15 11.04 -8.10 3.88
C LEU A 15 12.19 -8.61 2.98
N SER A 16 11.85 -9.34 1.91
CA SER A 16 12.82 -9.86 0.94
C SER A 16 13.02 -8.98 -0.29
N TYR A 17 12.38 -7.80 -0.32
CA TYR A 17 12.54 -6.88 -1.44
C TYR A 17 14.00 -6.53 -1.68
N ASP A 18 14.39 -6.54 -2.97
CA ASP A 18 15.72 -6.22 -3.48
C ASP A 18 16.88 -7.08 -2.94
N ARG A 19 16.55 -8.16 -2.19
CA ARG A 19 17.53 -9.19 -1.78
C ARG A 19 17.67 -10.31 -2.81
N CYS A 20 16.97 -10.19 -3.93
CA CYS A 20 17.02 -11.17 -5.03
C CYS A 20 18.25 -11.06 -5.91
N TYR A 21 18.98 -9.96 -5.85
CA TYR A 21 20.19 -9.75 -6.63
C TYR A 21 21.40 -10.42 -6.01
N GLU A 22 22.32 -10.89 -6.85
CA GLU A 22 23.63 -11.37 -6.41
C GLU A 22 24.39 -10.22 -5.73
N ASP A 23 24.90 -10.45 -4.53
CA ASP A 23 25.55 -9.44 -3.69
C ASP A 23 24.68 -8.19 -3.41
N SER A 24 23.39 -8.40 -3.18
CA SER A 24 22.44 -7.30 -2.90
C SER A 24 22.88 -6.37 -1.76
N GLU A 25 23.70 -6.88 -0.83
CA GLU A 25 24.26 -6.09 0.29
C GLU A 25 25.25 -5.02 -0.18
N ARG A 26 25.75 -5.13 -1.43
CA ARG A 26 26.69 -4.17 -2.03
C ARG A 26 25.99 -3.16 -2.97
N ILE A 27 24.69 -3.24 -3.11
CA ILE A 27 23.90 -2.30 -3.93
C ILE A 27 23.30 -1.24 -3.04
N PHE A 28 23.54 0.02 -3.39
CA PHE A 28 23.08 1.19 -2.65
C PHE A 28 22.35 2.15 -3.58
N LYS A 29 21.32 2.78 -3.05
CA LYS A 29 20.65 3.93 -3.66
C LYS A 29 21.33 5.21 -3.20
N ILE A 30 21.56 6.13 -4.12
CA ILE A 30 22.02 7.48 -3.77
C ILE A 30 20.79 8.30 -3.38
N LYS A 31 20.83 8.90 -2.20
CA LYS A 31 19.78 9.79 -1.68
C LYS A 31 20.31 11.20 -1.48
N THR A 32 19.40 12.14 -1.56
CA THR A 32 19.66 13.56 -1.31
C THR A 32 19.03 13.96 0.00
N ALA A 33 19.84 14.49 0.92
CA ALA A 33 19.39 15.26 2.07
C ALA A 33 19.54 16.75 1.74
N TYR A 34 18.43 17.45 1.82
CA TYR A 34 18.32 18.86 1.49
C TYR A 34 17.77 19.61 2.70
N SER A 35 18.41 20.72 3.05
CA SER A 35 17.92 21.60 4.10
C SER A 35 17.99 23.05 3.63
N GLN A 36 16.87 23.76 3.74
CA GLN A 36 16.78 25.17 3.40
C GLN A 36 16.09 25.91 4.56
N GLN A 37 16.80 26.89 5.14
CA GLN A 37 16.27 27.74 6.20
C GLN A 37 15.64 26.97 7.39
N GLY A 38 16.22 25.81 7.74
CA GLY A 38 15.74 24.96 8.83
C GLY A 38 14.66 23.94 8.46
N HIS A 39 14.18 23.93 7.23
CA HIS A 39 13.31 22.88 6.70
C HIS A 39 14.18 21.81 6.04
N ALA A 40 14.24 20.64 6.66
CA ALA A 40 14.97 19.50 6.13
C ALA A 40 14.03 18.54 5.40
N SER A 41 14.47 18.04 4.25
CA SER A 41 13.78 17.00 3.47
C SER A 41 14.78 15.98 2.91
N GLU A 42 14.32 14.76 2.70
CA GLU A 42 15.10 13.70 2.08
C GLU A 42 14.33 13.12 0.90
N PHE A 43 15.01 12.92 -0.21
CA PHE A 43 14.42 12.32 -1.40
C PHE A 43 15.40 11.39 -2.12
N GLY A 44 14.84 10.49 -2.93
CA GLY A 44 15.60 9.43 -3.59
C GLY A 44 15.99 9.75 -5.04
N GLN A 45 15.96 11.04 -5.42
CA GLN A 45 16.37 11.51 -6.73
C GLN A 45 17.64 12.35 -6.61
N VAL A 46 18.36 12.43 -7.72
CA VAL A 46 19.60 13.22 -7.87
C VAL A 46 19.64 13.87 -9.25
N SER A 47 20.54 14.85 -9.41
CA SER A 47 20.84 15.45 -10.71
C SER A 47 21.58 14.48 -11.64
N GLY A 48 21.52 14.75 -12.94
CA GLY A 48 21.96 13.83 -13.98
C GLY A 48 23.40 13.32 -13.86
N ALA A 49 24.38 14.18 -13.54
CA ALA A 49 25.79 13.78 -13.48
C ALA A 49 26.19 13.00 -12.22
N VAL A 50 25.36 13.00 -11.16
CA VAL A 50 25.74 12.52 -9.82
C VAL A 50 26.16 11.05 -9.81
N ALA A 51 25.39 10.15 -10.44
CA ALA A 51 25.72 8.73 -10.45
C ALA A 51 27.08 8.45 -11.11
N LEU A 52 27.36 9.10 -12.22
CA LEU A 52 28.65 8.98 -12.92
C LEU A 52 29.78 9.57 -12.08
N GLY A 53 29.50 10.66 -11.35
CA GLY A 53 30.43 11.26 -10.41
C GLY A 53 30.81 10.31 -9.28
N PHE A 54 29.88 9.57 -8.72
CA PHE A 54 30.19 8.52 -7.73
C PHE A 54 31.18 7.51 -8.30
N LYS A 55 30.96 7.04 -9.53
CA LYS A 55 31.90 6.10 -10.18
C LYS A 55 33.27 6.71 -10.40
N GLN A 56 33.35 7.98 -10.74
CA GLN A 56 34.59 8.66 -11.10
C GLN A 56 35.42 9.11 -9.89
N TYR A 57 34.77 9.57 -8.82
CA TYR A 57 35.44 10.28 -7.72
C TYR A 57 35.38 9.56 -6.36
N VAL A 58 34.44 8.62 -6.16
CA VAL A 58 34.31 7.93 -4.88
C VAL A 58 35.01 6.57 -4.95
N PRO A 59 36.08 6.36 -4.14
CA PRO A 59 36.83 5.12 -4.15
C PRO A 59 35.97 3.94 -3.68
N GLY A 60 36.18 2.75 -4.26
CA GLY A 60 35.42 1.56 -3.90
C GLY A 60 34.06 1.42 -4.57
N VAL A 61 33.67 2.36 -5.45
CA VAL A 61 32.48 2.22 -6.28
C VAL A 61 32.83 1.38 -7.52
N LYS A 62 32.34 0.14 -7.57
CA LYS A 62 32.55 -0.81 -8.67
C LYS A 62 31.80 -0.39 -9.93
N SER A 63 30.53 -0.03 -9.79
CA SER A 63 29.65 0.40 -10.90
C SER A 63 28.62 1.38 -10.37
N ALA A 64 28.17 2.29 -11.24
CA ALA A 64 27.09 3.21 -10.97
C ALA A 64 26.14 3.26 -12.15
N THR A 65 24.85 3.45 -11.89
CA THR A 65 23.81 3.58 -12.90
C THR A 65 22.73 4.53 -12.42
N ARG A 66 22.02 5.09 -13.36
CA ARG A 66 20.85 5.95 -13.10
C ARG A 66 19.70 5.54 -14.02
N MET A 67 18.51 5.92 -13.61
CA MET A 67 17.31 5.79 -14.42
C MET A 67 16.42 7.01 -14.29
N THR A 68 15.58 7.22 -15.30
CA THR A 68 14.50 8.22 -15.26
C THR A 68 13.31 7.74 -16.08
N PHE A 69 12.16 8.37 -15.88
CA PHE A 69 10.97 8.16 -16.70
C PHE A 69 10.87 9.25 -17.77
N ILE A 70 10.33 8.88 -18.93
CA ILE A 70 10.07 9.83 -20.04
C ILE A 70 8.62 9.75 -20.51
N VAL A 71 7.96 8.61 -20.28
CA VAL A 71 6.56 8.36 -20.62
C VAL A 71 5.84 7.79 -19.40
N ASP A 72 4.55 8.09 -19.29
CA ASP A 72 3.66 7.50 -18.29
C ASP A 72 2.86 6.35 -18.88
N SER A 73 2.65 6.34 -20.21
CA SER A 73 1.91 5.28 -20.88
C SER A 73 2.70 3.97 -20.97
N GLU A 74 2.05 2.89 -20.56
CA GLU A 74 2.54 1.53 -20.72
C GLU A 74 2.17 0.91 -22.08
N ARG A 75 1.63 1.68 -23.04
CA ARG A 75 1.16 1.18 -24.34
C ARG A 75 2.20 1.37 -25.42
N PHE A 76 2.49 0.27 -26.10
CA PHE A 76 3.43 0.20 -27.22
C PHE A 76 2.75 -0.41 -28.43
N THR A 77 3.19 -0.04 -29.62
CA THR A 77 2.76 -0.61 -30.89
C THR A 77 3.97 -1.23 -31.57
N ASP A 78 3.83 -2.45 -32.07
CA ASP A 78 4.82 -3.12 -32.90
C ASP A 78 4.70 -2.72 -34.40
N GLU A 79 5.57 -3.24 -35.26
CA GLU A 79 5.54 -2.97 -36.69
C GLU A 79 4.27 -3.48 -37.40
N GLN A 80 3.56 -4.43 -36.81
CA GLN A 80 2.31 -4.97 -37.35
C GLN A 80 1.08 -4.20 -36.84
N GLY A 81 1.24 -3.22 -35.94
CA GLY A 81 0.14 -2.47 -35.36
C GLY A 81 -0.51 -3.15 -34.15
N ASN A 82 0.12 -4.21 -33.59
CA ASN A 82 -0.37 -4.83 -32.35
C ASN A 82 -0.03 -3.96 -31.15
N ILE A 83 -1.00 -3.85 -30.23
CA ILE A 83 -0.82 -3.09 -28.98
C ILE A 83 -0.26 -4.02 -27.91
N LEU A 84 0.85 -3.60 -27.31
CA LEU A 84 1.57 -4.29 -26.24
C LEU A 84 1.59 -3.39 -24.99
N SER A 85 1.48 -3.98 -23.81
CA SER A 85 1.63 -3.24 -22.55
C SER A 85 2.99 -3.54 -21.92
N GLY A 86 3.71 -2.51 -21.44
CA GLY A 86 4.99 -2.67 -20.76
C GLY A 86 5.47 -1.40 -20.09
N LYS A 87 6.11 -1.54 -18.94
CA LYS A 87 6.70 -0.42 -18.20
C LYS A 87 8.07 -0.08 -18.76
N MET A 88 8.22 1.16 -19.22
CA MET A 88 9.49 1.65 -19.76
C MET A 88 10.19 2.62 -18.82
N ILE A 89 11.51 2.48 -18.73
CA ILE A 89 12.41 3.49 -18.17
C ILE A 89 13.56 3.76 -19.14
N ILE A 90 14.22 4.89 -18.93
CA ILE A 90 15.51 5.17 -19.52
C ILE A 90 16.60 4.76 -18.53
N ALA A 91 17.63 4.03 -18.97
CA ALA A 91 18.71 3.52 -18.13
C ALA A 91 20.08 3.61 -18.80
N ASP A 92 21.13 3.71 -17.98
CA ASP A 92 22.53 3.68 -18.46
C ASP A 92 22.95 2.29 -18.95
N SER A 93 23.97 2.22 -19.79
CA SER A 93 24.58 0.97 -20.26
C SER A 93 25.20 0.12 -19.13
N SER A 94 25.43 0.70 -17.96
CA SER A 94 25.90 0.03 -16.74
C SER A 94 24.79 -0.60 -15.89
N TRP A 95 23.53 -0.54 -16.32
CA TRP A 95 22.38 -1.04 -15.56
C TRP A 95 22.57 -2.46 -15.03
N PHE A 96 22.93 -3.39 -15.91
CA PHE A 96 23.13 -4.80 -15.57
C PHE A 96 24.42 -5.07 -14.78
N ASP A 97 25.37 -4.13 -14.73
CA ASP A 97 26.54 -4.23 -13.84
C ASP A 97 26.15 -3.94 -12.37
N VAL A 98 25.10 -3.13 -12.15
CA VAL A 98 24.56 -2.82 -10.81
C VAL A 98 23.46 -3.82 -10.43
N PHE A 99 22.53 -4.12 -11.35
CA PHE A 99 21.43 -5.07 -11.18
C PHE A 99 21.63 -6.32 -12.04
N PRO A 100 22.46 -7.28 -11.58
CA PRO A 100 22.75 -8.47 -12.36
C PRO A 100 21.47 -9.25 -12.69
N THR A 101 21.25 -9.46 -13.99
CA THR A 101 20.11 -10.21 -14.52
C THR A 101 20.59 -11.02 -15.70
N ARG A 102 20.05 -12.22 -15.90
CA ARG A 102 20.43 -13.09 -17.00
C ARG A 102 20.05 -12.49 -18.34
N ILE A 103 21.02 -12.32 -19.22
CA ILE A 103 20.79 -11.87 -20.60
C ILE A 103 20.50 -13.10 -21.45
N LEU A 104 19.43 -13.06 -22.23
CA LEU A 104 18.93 -14.14 -23.07
C LEU A 104 19.34 -13.97 -24.54
N ALA A 105 19.37 -12.71 -25.02
CA ALA A 105 19.77 -12.37 -26.38
C ALA A 105 20.33 -10.95 -26.44
N GLY A 106 21.21 -10.65 -27.40
CA GLY A 106 21.81 -9.35 -27.60
C GLY A 106 22.93 -9.01 -26.63
N ASP A 107 23.49 -7.77 -26.77
CA ASP A 107 24.51 -7.23 -25.88
C ASP A 107 23.98 -5.98 -25.17
N PRO A 108 23.79 -6.00 -23.84
CA PRO A 108 23.21 -4.88 -23.11
C PRO A 108 24.05 -3.60 -23.17
N LYS A 109 25.38 -3.69 -23.24
CA LYS A 109 26.25 -2.52 -23.33
C LYS A 109 26.11 -1.81 -24.67
N SER A 110 26.03 -2.57 -25.76
CA SER A 110 25.77 -2.05 -27.07
C SER A 110 24.35 -1.50 -27.20
N ALA A 111 23.35 -2.21 -26.69
CA ALA A 111 21.95 -1.80 -26.75
C ALA A 111 21.70 -0.51 -25.94
N LEU A 112 22.13 -0.45 -24.69
CA LEU A 112 21.92 0.72 -23.82
C LEU A 112 22.99 1.82 -24.01
N GLY A 113 24.02 1.58 -24.80
CA GLY A 113 25.02 2.59 -25.20
C GLY A 113 24.71 3.28 -26.54
N THR A 114 23.57 2.97 -27.17
CA THR A 114 23.19 3.54 -28.47
C THR A 114 21.78 4.15 -28.36
N SER A 115 21.62 5.38 -28.85
CA SER A 115 20.32 6.07 -28.87
C SER A 115 19.25 5.27 -29.64
N ALA A 116 18.00 5.39 -29.21
CA ALA A 116 16.82 4.73 -29.78
C ALA A 116 16.92 3.18 -29.78
N ARG A 117 17.70 2.60 -28.85
CA ARG A 117 17.74 1.17 -28.61
C ARG A 117 17.32 0.82 -27.20
N ALA A 118 16.71 -0.35 -27.03
CA ALA A 118 16.25 -0.82 -25.75
C ALA A 118 16.56 -2.29 -25.51
N MET A 119 16.72 -2.66 -24.25
CA MET A 119 16.65 -4.03 -23.77
C MET A 119 15.21 -4.29 -23.33
N VAL A 120 14.65 -5.47 -23.64
CA VAL A 120 13.27 -5.83 -23.25
C VAL A 120 13.26 -7.08 -22.36
N ALA A 121 12.29 -7.15 -21.45
CA ALA A 121 12.06 -8.31 -20.60
C ALA A 121 11.58 -9.52 -21.43
N ARG A 122 11.84 -10.73 -20.96
CA ARG A 122 11.42 -11.97 -21.61
C ARG A 122 9.91 -12.00 -21.88
N SER A 123 9.11 -11.68 -20.87
CA SER A 123 7.66 -11.65 -20.98
C SER A 123 7.16 -10.66 -22.05
N PHE A 124 7.87 -9.55 -22.27
CA PHE A 124 7.59 -8.61 -23.34
C PHE A 124 8.03 -9.16 -24.70
N ALA A 125 9.22 -9.78 -24.79
CA ALA A 125 9.73 -10.40 -26.01
C ALA A 125 8.86 -11.57 -26.48
N GLU A 126 8.27 -12.36 -25.57
CA GLU A 126 7.35 -13.45 -25.92
C GLU A 126 6.09 -12.94 -26.65
N ARG A 127 5.63 -11.71 -26.34
CA ARG A 127 4.53 -11.05 -27.05
C ARG A 127 4.92 -10.47 -28.41
N LEU A 128 6.23 -10.26 -28.62
CA LEU A 128 6.82 -9.88 -29.91
C LEU A 128 7.18 -11.11 -30.80
N GLY A 129 6.75 -12.31 -30.44
CA GLY A 129 6.96 -13.52 -31.19
C GLY A 129 8.06 -14.44 -30.67
N GLY A 130 8.81 -14.04 -29.65
CA GLY A 130 9.84 -14.86 -29.00
C GLY A 130 11.13 -14.11 -28.72
N VAL A 131 12.02 -14.76 -27.95
CA VAL A 131 13.27 -14.13 -27.48
C VAL A 131 14.22 -13.75 -28.62
N GLN A 132 14.34 -14.62 -29.64
CA GLN A 132 15.23 -14.35 -30.77
C GLN A 132 14.59 -13.45 -31.82
N GLU A 133 13.31 -13.62 -32.03
CA GLU A 133 12.49 -12.89 -32.99
C GLU A 133 12.26 -11.43 -32.60
N ALA A 134 12.27 -11.14 -31.30
CA ALA A 134 12.13 -9.76 -30.78
C ALA A 134 13.34 -8.88 -31.09
N VAL A 135 14.56 -9.47 -31.19
CA VAL A 135 15.77 -8.67 -31.42
C VAL A 135 15.77 -8.08 -32.84
N GLY A 136 15.91 -6.78 -32.92
CA GLY A 136 15.88 -6.01 -34.19
C GLY A 136 14.50 -5.46 -34.56
N GLN A 137 13.43 -5.90 -33.93
CA GLN A 137 12.09 -5.33 -34.16
C GLN A 137 12.00 -3.88 -33.66
N LEU A 138 11.09 -3.12 -34.28
CA LEU A 138 10.81 -1.76 -33.88
C LEU A 138 9.52 -1.72 -33.03
N ILE A 139 9.57 -0.96 -31.97
CA ILE A 139 8.41 -0.64 -31.13
C ILE A 139 8.29 0.87 -30.98
N GLU A 140 7.07 1.36 -30.78
CA GLU A 140 6.78 2.78 -30.62
C GLU A 140 5.85 2.97 -29.41
N ASN A 141 6.16 3.93 -28.53
CA ASN A 141 5.28 4.29 -27.43
C ASN A 141 4.25 5.33 -27.90
N GLU A 142 3.01 5.22 -27.43
CA GLU A 142 1.93 6.11 -27.86
C GLU A 142 2.15 7.59 -27.50
N GLU A 143 2.94 7.88 -26.43
CA GLU A 143 3.28 9.26 -26.05
C GLU A 143 4.46 9.84 -26.85
N LEU A 144 5.19 9.01 -27.62
CA LEU A 144 6.34 9.39 -28.43
C LEU A 144 6.09 9.05 -29.92
N PRO A 145 5.08 9.67 -30.56
CA PRO A 145 4.73 9.34 -31.93
C PRO A 145 5.89 9.63 -32.89
N GLY A 146 6.19 8.64 -33.75
CA GLY A 146 7.29 8.71 -34.70
C GLY A 146 8.68 8.38 -34.10
N TYR A 147 8.80 8.19 -32.79
CA TYR A 147 10.04 7.77 -32.15
C TYR A 147 10.13 6.23 -32.08
N LYS A 148 10.78 5.67 -33.07
CA LYS A 148 10.94 4.20 -33.18
C LYS A 148 12.09 3.71 -32.35
N ILE A 149 11.83 2.76 -31.46
CA ILE A 149 12.77 2.12 -30.56
C ILE A 149 13.13 0.73 -31.10
N THR A 150 14.39 0.48 -31.35
CA THR A 150 14.87 -0.84 -31.79
C THR A 150 15.14 -1.73 -30.59
N VAL A 151 14.59 -2.93 -30.56
CA VAL A 151 14.93 -3.94 -29.56
C VAL A 151 16.34 -4.44 -29.79
N GLY A 152 17.27 -4.08 -28.89
CA GLY A 152 18.68 -4.43 -28.98
C GLY A 152 19.06 -5.73 -28.27
N GLY A 153 18.15 -6.26 -27.43
CA GLY A 153 18.37 -7.52 -26.73
C GLY A 153 17.25 -7.84 -25.75
N VAL A 154 17.33 -9.02 -25.14
CA VAL A 154 16.33 -9.57 -24.22
C VAL A 154 17.00 -10.02 -22.93
N PHE A 155 16.40 -9.65 -21.79
CA PHE A 155 16.81 -10.10 -20.46
C PHE A 155 15.71 -10.91 -19.77
N GLU A 156 16.08 -11.72 -18.76
CA GLU A 156 15.11 -12.46 -17.93
C GLU A 156 14.29 -11.49 -17.09
N ASP A 157 13.00 -11.78 -16.90
CA ASP A 157 12.10 -10.92 -16.12
C ASP A 157 12.65 -10.69 -14.69
N PHE A 158 12.56 -9.46 -14.21
CA PHE A 158 12.91 -9.16 -12.83
C PHE A 158 11.99 -9.91 -11.87
N PRO A 159 12.51 -10.44 -10.76
CA PRO A 159 11.71 -11.11 -9.74
C PRO A 159 10.63 -10.21 -9.17
N HIS A 160 9.51 -10.79 -8.73
CA HIS A 160 8.40 -10.02 -8.15
C HIS A 160 8.78 -9.20 -6.91
N GLN A 161 9.82 -9.58 -6.18
CA GLN A 161 10.36 -8.89 -5.01
C GLN A 161 11.49 -7.89 -5.37
N SER A 162 11.53 -7.40 -6.59
CA SER A 162 12.42 -6.31 -6.99
C SER A 162 11.67 -4.99 -7.12
N SER A 163 12.27 -3.90 -6.66
CA SER A 163 11.82 -2.54 -6.92
C SER A 163 12.10 -2.09 -8.36
N GLN A 164 12.96 -2.84 -9.08
CA GLN A 164 13.42 -2.53 -10.44
C GLN A 164 12.67 -3.36 -11.51
N ARG A 165 11.34 -3.47 -11.39
CA ARG A 165 10.50 -4.26 -12.32
C ARG A 165 10.06 -3.42 -13.50
N TYR A 166 10.84 -3.47 -14.57
CA TYR A 166 10.57 -2.79 -15.83
C TYR A 166 10.62 -3.79 -16.98
N ASP A 167 9.75 -3.58 -17.97
CA ASP A 167 9.66 -4.45 -19.15
C ASP A 167 10.58 -3.97 -20.27
N ILE A 168 10.85 -2.65 -20.31
CA ILE A 168 11.64 -2.02 -21.37
C ILE A 168 12.64 -1.06 -20.73
N LEU A 169 13.92 -1.24 -21.03
CA LEU A 169 15.00 -0.35 -20.65
C LEU A 169 15.51 0.37 -21.92
N LEU A 170 15.10 1.61 -22.10
CA LEU A 170 15.58 2.46 -23.21
C LEU A 170 16.95 3.05 -22.85
N SER A 171 17.84 3.18 -23.83
CA SER A 171 19.16 3.77 -23.66
C SER A 171 19.12 5.21 -23.16
N MET A 172 19.96 5.56 -22.15
CA MET A 172 20.16 6.92 -21.66
C MET A 172 20.71 7.87 -22.74
N GLU A 173 21.40 7.37 -23.77
CA GLU A 173 21.85 8.15 -24.92
C GLU A 173 20.67 8.70 -25.76
N SER A 174 19.44 8.27 -25.50
CA SER A 174 18.23 8.80 -26.10
C SER A 174 17.76 10.10 -25.43
N TYR A 175 18.36 10.50 -24.32
CA TYR A 175 17.96 11.68 -23.55
C TYR A 175 18.95 12.83 -23.73
N PRO A 176 18.50 14.10 -23.68
CA PRO A 176 19.36 15.25 -23.91
C PRO A 176 20.53 15.34 -22.93
N ARG A 177 21.74 15.57 -23.42
CA ARG A 177 22.96 15.70 -22.59
C ARG A 177 22.87 16.84 -21.59
N SER A 178 22.23 17.94 -21.93
CA SER A 178 21.96 19.05 -21.01
C SER A 178 21.26 18.62 -19.72
N SER A 179 20.43 17.60 -19.80
CA SER A 179 19.77 17.00 -18.61
C SER A 179 20.62 15.92 -17.94
N THR A 180 21.35 15.09 -18.71
CA THR A 180 22.09 13.95 -18.17
C THR A 180 23.46 14.30 -17.59
N GLU A 181 24.02 15.47 -17.94
CA GLU A 181 25.34 15.90 -17.50
C GLU A 181 25.31 17.04 -16.46
N ASN A 182 24.12 17.51 -16.05
CA ASN A 182 23.98 18.55 -15.04
C ASN A 182 24.28 18.04 -13.63
N TRP A 183 24.92 18.87 -12.80
CA TRP A 183 25.30 18.56 -11.42
C TRP A 183 24.34 19.15 -10.39
N LEU A 184 23.50 20.08 -10.77
CA LEU A 184 22.57 20.77 -9.86
C LEU A 184 21.27 21.08 -10.60
N GLY A 185 20.15 20.90 -9.91
CA GLY A 185 18.81 21.06 -10.46
C GLY A 185 18.39 19.90 -11.38
N ASN A 186 17.11 19.85 -11.73
CA ASN A 186 16.52 18.78 -12.52
C ASN A 186 16.73 17.38 -11.89
N ASP A 187 16.41 17.26 -10.58
CA ASP A 187 16.62 16.07 -9.75
C ASP A 187 15.56 15.01 -10.04
N ARG A 188 15.60 14.46 -11.25
CA ARG A 188 14.65 13.42 -11.72
C ARG A 188 15.23 12.03 -11.77
N TYR A 189 16.54 11.87 -11.58
CA TYR A 189 17.22 10.60 -11.75
C TYR A 189 17.24 9.82 -10.45
N ARG A 190 16.81 8.57 -10.49
CA ARG A 190 17.12 7.61 -9.42
C ARG A 190 18.46 6.97 -9.74
N ALA A 191 19.39 7.07 -8.81
CA ALA A 191 20.77 6.62 -9.00
C ALA A 191 21.15 5.53 -8.01
N TYR A 192 21.93 4.57 -8.51
CA TYR A 192 22.35 3.40 -7.75
C TYR A 192 23.84 3.13 -7.98
N VAL A 193 24.50 2.62 -6.95
CA VAL A 193 25.89 2.18 -7.00
C VAL A 193 26.04 0.78 -6.49
N ARG A 194 26.99 0.03 -7.07
CA ARG A 194 27.48 -1.23 -6.52
C ARG A 194 28.91 -1.01 -6.03
N LEU A 195 29.15 -1.33 -4.75
CA LEU A 195 30.47 -1.21 -4.14
C LEU A 195 31.33 -2.44 -4.39
N GLU A 196 32.64 -2.27 -4.28
CA GLU A 196 33.61 -3.37 -4.23
C GLU A 196 33.46 -4.16 -2.93
N ASP A 197 34.03 -5.35 -2.88
CA ASP A 197 33.95 -6.20 -1.71
C ASP A 197 34.71 -5.61 -0.52
N GLY A 198 34.14 -5.73 0.68
CA GLY A 198 34.76 -5.26 1.92
C GLY A 198 34.73 -3.75 2.17
N ILE A 199 34.08 -2.96 1.33
CA ILE A 199 33.94 -1.51 1.53
C ILE A 199 32.79 -1.21 2.51
N ASP A 200 33.11 -0.48 3.60
CA ASP A 200 32.08 0.08 4.46
C ASP A 200 31.58 1.42 3.87
N TYR A 201 30.35 1.43 3.42
CA TYR A 201 29.74 2.61 2.79
C TYR A 201 29.71 3.85 3.68
N LYS A 202 29.66 3.70 5.01
CA LYS A 202 29.67 4.82 5.98
C LYS A 202 31.00 5.58 6.00
N MET A 203 32.08 4.93 5.57
CA MET A 203 33.39 5.58 5.47
C MET A 203 33.55 6.39 4.19
N LEU A 204 32.59 6.34 3.26
CA LEU A 204 32.64 7.05 1.98
C LEU A 204 32.16 8.50 2.06
N ASP A 205 31.49 8.91 3.13
CA ASP A 205 30.95 10.27 3.29
C ASP A 205 31.97 11.39 3.00
N PRO A 206 33.24 11.33 3.46
CA PRO A 206 34.22 12.37 3.12
C PRO A 206 34.54 12.42 1.63
N ALA A 207 34.61 11.28 0.95
CA ALA A 207 34.88 11.22 -0.47
C ALA A 207 33.68 11.74 -1.30
N ILE A 208 32.45 11.46 -0.83
CA ILE A 208 31.22 11.99 -1.41
C ILE A 208 31.19 13.52 -1.30
N ARG A 209 31.56 14.06 -0.13
CA ARG A 209 31.62 15.50 0.08
C ARG A 209 32.66 16.16 -0.83
N LEU A 210 33.87 15.59 -0.95
CA LEU A 210 34.91 16.08 -1.87
C LEU A 210 34.45 16.04 -3.35
N MET A 211 33.71 15.01 -3.75
CA MET A 211 33.09 14.96 -5.07
C MET A 211 32.12 16.13 -5.29
N GLN A 212 31.28 16.42 -4.29
CA GLN A 212 30.33 17.53 -4.37
C GLN A 212 31.06 18.88 -4.43
N GLU A 213 32.02 19.15 -3.55
CA GLU A 213 32.81 20.38 -3.55
C GLU A 213 33.54 20.67 -4.86
N LYS A 214 33.93 19.60 -5.55
CA LYS A 214 34.57 19.72 -6.85
C LYS A 214 33.63 20.11 -7.99
N ASN A 215 32.37 19.69 -7.93
CA ASN A 215 31.47 19.74 -9.09
C ASN A 215 30.20 20.58 -8.83
N GLN A 216 29.98 21.04 -7.59
CA GLN A 216 28.82 21.85 -7.22
C GLN A 216 29.27 23.09 -6.47
N PRO A 217 28.59 24.25 -6.58
CA PRO A 217 28.91 25.48 -5.88
C PRO A 217 28.39 25.46 -4.43
N LEU A 218 28.91 24.52 -3.61
CA LEU A 218 28.41 24.32 -2.25
C LEU A 218 28.56 25.55 -1.35
N ASP A 219 29.64 26.29 -1.49
CA ASP A 219 29.89 27.53 -0.74
C ASP A 219 28.83 28.62 -1.02
N GLU A 220 28.31 28.65 -2.24
CA GLU A 220 27.27 29.60 -2.66
C GLU A 220 25.90 29.12 -2.10
N LEU A 221 25.61 27.83 -2.16
CA LEU A 221 24.42 27.26 -1.58
C LEU A 221 24.35 27.46 -0.07
N GLU A 222 25.47 27.21 0.64
CA GLU A 222 25.54 27.42 2.10
C GLU A 222 25.36 28.90 2.48
N LYS A 223 25.93 29.85 1.70
CA LYS A 223 25.68 31.28 1.91
C LYS A 223 24.22 31.66 1.66
N ALA A 224 23.54 30.97 0.76
CA ALA A 224 22.10 31.12 0.51
C ALA A 224 21.24 30.43 1.59
N GLY A 225 21.83 29.76 2.58
CA GLY A 225 21.11 29.05 3.63
C GLY A 225 20.60 27.67 3.20
N THR A 226 21.19 27.12 2.13
CA THR A 226 20.82 25.81 1.58
C THR A 226 21.96 24.82 1.83
N GLU A 227 21.67 23.69 2.48
CA GLU A 227 22.59 22.57 2.64
C GLU A 227 22.14 21.40 1.76
N LEU A 228 23.05 20.93 0.91
CA LEU A 228 22.82 19.80 0.00
C LEU A 228 23.85 18.70 0.28
N ARG A 229 23.39 17.50 0.60
CA ARG A 229 24.24 16.36 0.88
C ARG A 229 23.73 15.10 0.20
N TYR A 230 24.62 14.36 -0.46
CA TYR A 230 24.35 13.01 -0.93
C TYR A 230 24.84 11.97 0.07
N TYR A 231 24.11 10.86 0.18
CA TYR A 231 24.49 9.72 1.00
C TYR A 231 24.01 8.41 0.38
N LEU A 232 24.59 7.28 0.86
CA LEU A 232 24.26 5.94 0.37
C LEU A 232 23.30 5.26 1.33
N ALA A 233 22.18 4.77 0.79
CA ALA A 233 21.20 3.94 1.50
C ALA A 233 21.23 2.51 0.95
N PRO A 234 21.37 1.45 1.81
CA PRO A 234 21.32 0.07 1.35
C PRO A 234 20.01 -0.24 0.63
N LEU A 235 20.07 -0.70 -0.62
CA LEU A 235 18.88 -1.02 -1.40
C LEU A 235 18.03 -2.11 -0.74
N ALA A 236 18.68 -3.16 -0.22
CA ALA A 236 18.06 -4.31 0.47
C ALA A 236 17.42 -3.97 1.82
N GLY A 237 16.86 -2.85 2.00
CA GLY A 237 16.14 -2.41 3.22
C GLY A 237 15.30 -1.18 2.96
N GLU A 238 15.52 -0.54 1.83
CA GLU A 238 14.85 0.70 1.46
C GLU A 238 13.33 0.53 1.43
N HIS A 239 12.85 -0.51 0.73
CA HIS A 239 11.42 -0.80 0.63
C HIS A 239 10.75 -1.00 2.00
N SER A 240 11.36 -1.77 2.90
CA SER A 240 10.80 -2.01 4.24
C SER A 240 10.99 -0.84 5.20
N ALA A 241 11.86 0.12 4.90
CA ALA A 241 12.06 1.33 5.68
C ALA A 241 11.03 2.43 5.35
N GLU A 242 10.38 2.36 4.17
CA GLU A 242 9.28 3.26 3.84
C GLU A 242 8.18 3.17 4.90
N SER A 243 7.70 4.32 5.36
CA SER A 243 6.75 4.39 6.49
C SER A 243 5.44 3.64 6.23
N ASN A 244 4.93 3.67 4.99
CA ASN A 244 3.75 2.94 4.55
C ASN A 244 3.95 1.42 4.62
N VAL A 245 5.07 0.91 4.08
CA VAL A 245 5.40 -0.52 4.08
C VAL A 245 5.65 -1.02 5.50
N ARG A 246 6.40 -0.27 6.30
CA ARG A 246 6.67 -0.60 7.71
C ARG A 246 5.39 -0.70 8.52
N ASN A 247 4.48 0.27 8.39
CA ASN A 247 3.20 0.25 9.09
C ASN A 247 2.33 -0.92 8.63
N MET A 248 2.28 -1.20 7.31
CA MET A 248 1.62 -2.37 6.75
C MET A 248 2.18 -3.68 7.36
N LEU A 249 3.50 -3.83 7.43
CA LEU A 249 4.15 -5.02 8.01
C LEU A 249 3.79 -5.20 9.48
N ILE A 250 3.75 -4.13 10.27
CA ILE A 250 3.33 -4.18 11.68
C ILE A 250 1.87 -4.65 11.79
N ILE A 251 0.97 -4.06 11.00
CA ILE A 251 -0.46 -4.43 11.00
C ILE A 251 -0.63 -5.91 10.62
N LEU A 252 -0.04 -6.33 9.49
CA LEU A 252 -0.13 -7.72 9.03
C LEU A 252 0.48 -8.69 10.04
N GLY A 253 1.59 -8.30 10.69
CA GLY A 253 2.24 -9.09 11.75
C GLY A 253 1.35 -9.28 12.97
N ILE A 254 0.71 -8.21 13.45
CA ILE A 254 -0.26 -8.26 14.55
C ILE A 254 -1.44 -9.18 14.17
N VAL A 255 -2.04 -8.99 13.00
CA VAL A 255 -3.16 -9.80 12.54
C VAL A 255 -2.76 -11.27 12.42
N ALA A 256 -1.63 -11.58 11.80
CA ALA A 256 -1.13 -12.95 11.67
C ALA A 256 -0.90 -13.63 13.03
N LEU A 257 -0.27 -12.91 13.97
CA LEU A 257 -0.03 -13.40 15.32
C LEU A 257 -1.34 -13.69 16.07
N LEU A 258 -2.30 -12.77 16.02
CA LEU A 258 -3.58 -12.90 16.66
C LEU A 258 -4.40 -14.05 16.07
N MET A 259 -4.39 -14.21 14.74
CA MET A 259 -5.05 -15.34 14.08
C MET A 259 -4.46 -16.69 14.48
N LEU A 260 -3.13 -16.79 14.55
CA LEU A 260 -2.45 -17.99 15.03
C LEU A 260 -2.80 -18.26 16.50
N ALA A 261 -2.79 -17.24 17.35
CA ALA A 261 -3.15 -17.36 18.76
C ALA A 261 -4.58 -17.85 18.94
N ILE A 262 -5.58 -17.25 18.28
CA ILE A 262 -6.99 -17.70 18.34
C ILE A 262 -7.13 -19.14 17.87
N SER A 263 -6.51 -19.49 16.75
CA SER A 263 -6.58 -20.85 16.21
C SER A 263 -6.03 -21.88 17.20
N LEU A 264 -4.91 -21.55 17.85
CA LEU A 264 -4.25 -22.39 18.83
C LEU A 264 -5.06 -22.50 20.13
N LEU A 265 -5.59 -21.38 20.64
CA LEU A 265 -6.45 -21.36 21.83
C LEU A 265 -7.72 -22.17 21.60
N ASN A 266 -8.31 -22.10 20.41
CA ASN A 266 -9.49 -22.89 20.07
C ASN A 266 -9.19 -24.40 20.01
N TYR A 267 -8.04 -24.78 19.44
CA TYR A 267 -7.57 -26.18 19.49
C TYR A 267 -7.38 -26.67 20.92
N VAL A 268 -6.75 -25.85 21.78
CA VAL A 268 -6.57 -26.18 23.20
C VAL A 268 -7.92 -26.33 23.91
N LEU A 269 -8.90 -25.47 23.67
CA LEU A 269 -10.26 -25.58 24.19
C LEU A 269 -10.91 -26.89 23.76
N TYR A 270 -10.82 -27.25 22.47
CA TYR A 270 -11.33 -28.51 21.95
C TYR A 270 -10.66 -29.71 22.63
N ALA A 271 -9.32 -29.69 22.72
CA ALA A 271 -8.56 -30.77 23.37
C ALA A 271 -8.95 -30.95 24.85
N ILE A 272 -9.17 -29.86 25.60
CA ILE A 272 -9.64 -29.90 26.98
C ILE A 272 -11.07 -30.48 27.06
N SER A 273 -11.96 -30.10 26.17
CA SER A 273 -13.33 -30.63 26.13
C SER A 273 -13.36 -32.14 25.78
N ALA A 274 -12.50 -32.58 24.86
CA ALA A 274 -12.30 -33.96 24.50
C ALA A 274 -11.69 -34.78 25.65
N MET A 275 -10.89 -34.16 26.53
CA MET A 275 -10.24 -34.80 27.68
C MET A 275 -11.25 -35.47 28.63
N VAL A 276 -12.38 -34.82 28.89
CA VAL A 276 -13.42 -35.36 29.77
C VAL A 276 -13.98 -36.65 29.19
N LYS A 277 -14.26 -36.70 27.90
CA LYS A 277 -14.78 -37.90 27.21
C LYS A 277 -13.77 -39.04 27.14
N ARG A 278 -12.49 -38.71 26.97
CA ARG A 278 -11.39 -39.70 26.85
C ARG A 278 -10.71 -40.04 28.19
N SER A 279 -11.13 -39.44 29.29
CA SER A 279 -10.53 -39.67 30.61
C SER A 279 -10.54 -41.14 31.02
N LYS A 280 -11.63 -41.89 30.72
CA LYS A 280 -11.74 -43.32 30.99
C LYS A 280 -10.70 -44.15 30.22
N GLU A 281 -10.49 -43.84 28.93
CA GLU A 281 -9.45 -44.49 28.10
C GLU A 281 -8.07 -44.31 28.70
N VAL A 282 -7.71 -43.04 29.06
CA VAL A 282 -6.44 -42.71 29.69
C VAL A 282 -6.29 -43.40 31.06
N GLY A 283 -7.38 -43.44 31.84
CA GLY A 283 -7.40 -44.14 33.11
C GLY A 283 -7.14 -45.66 32.98
N VAL A 284 -7.81 -46.33 32.04
CA VAL A 284 -7.60 -47.74 31.73
C VAL A 284 -6.15 -48.00 31.30
N ARG A 285 -5.61 -47.20 30.37
CA ARG A 285 -4.21 -47.31 29.94
C ARG A 285 -3.20 -47.16 31.09
N LYS A 286 -3.44 -46.23 32.02
CA LYS A 286 -2.63 -46.06 33.22
C LYS A 286 -2.73 -47.26 34.16
N CYS A 287 -3.91 -47.89 34.31
CA CYS A 287 -4.08 -49.14 35.08
C CYS A 287 -3.27 -50.30 34.48
N TYR A 288 -3.12 -50.34 33.15
CA TYR A 288 -2.25 -51.30 32.46
C TYR A 288 -0.77 -50.91 32.40
N GLY A 289 -0.34 -49.94 33.22
CA GLY A 289 1.07 -49.58 33.35
C GLY A 289 1.59 -48.55 32.35
N ALA A 290 0.72 -47.87 31.60
CA ALA A 290 1.16 -46.79 30.72
C ALA A 290 1.72 -45.60 31.52
N GLY A 291 3.03 -45.37 31.39
CA GLY A 291 3.72 -44.23 31.99
C GLY A 291 3.40 -42.90 31.28
N THR A 292 3.81 -41.80 31.88
CA THR A 292 3.62 -40.43 31.33
C THR A 292 4.16 -40.32 29.89
N GLY A 293 5.32 -40.89 29.57
CA GLY A 293 5.91 -40.90 28.23
C GLY A 293 5.01 -41.53 27.16
N SER A 294 4.26 -42.60 27.49
CA SER A 294 3.30 -43.21 26.58
C SER A 294 2.13 -42.28 26.25
N ILE A 295 1.66 -41.50 27.22
CA ILE A 295 0.60 -40.51 27.01
C ILE A 295 1.09 -39.36 26.16
N TYR A 296 2.32 -38.84 26.40
CA TYR A 296 2.94 -37.81 25.56
C TYR A 296 3.08 -38.31 24.14
N SER A 297 3.62 -39.51 23.91
CA SER A 297 3.77 -40.09 22.55
C SER A 297 2.43 -40.23 21.82
N MET A 298 1.36 -40.60 22.54
CA MET A 298 0.00 -40.69 21.98
C MET A 298 -0.48 -39.30 21.51
N MET A 299 -0.37 -38.29 22.38
CA MET A 299 -0.79 -36.93 22.06
C MET A 299 0.05 -36.31 20.96
N MET A 300 1.35 -36.57 20.94
CA MET A 300 2.22 -36.09 19.86
C MET A 300 1.85 -36.65 18.48
N ARG A 301 1.51 -37.96 18.43
CA ARG A 301 1.05 -38.60 17.18
C ARG A 301 -0.28 -38.05 16.70
N GLU A 302 -1.23 -37.82 17.62
CA GLU A 302 -2.52 -37.22 17.29
C GLU A 302 -2.35 -35.77 16.80
N ALA A 303 -1.61 -34.95 17.52
CA ALA A 303 -1.31 -33.58 17.11
C ALA A 303 -0.57 -33.53 15.76
N ALA A 304 0.34 -34.47 15.48
CA ALA A 304 1.03 -34.54 14.19
C ALA A 304 0.05 -34.83 13.04
N LEU A 305 -0.88 -35.73 13.22
CA LEU A 305 -1.94 -36.03 12.23
C LEU A 305 -2.86 -34.82 12.02
N ASP A 306 -3.28 -34.15 13.10
CA ASP A 306 -4.14 -32.97 13.03
C ASP A 306 -3.46 -31.80 12.31
N VAL A 307 -2.19 -31.55 12.64
CA VAL A 307 -1.41 -30.50 11.98
C VAL A 307 -1.17 -30.84 10.50
N LEU A 308 -0.82 -32.08 10.18
CA LEU A 308 -0.61 -32.53 8.79
C LEU A 308 -1.90 -32.36 7.96
N LEU A 309 -3.04 -32.84 8.50
CA LEU A 309 -4.34 -32.70 7.85
C LEU A 309 -4.71 -31.22 7.66
N SER A 310 -4.45 -30.39 8.68
CA SER A 310 -4.69 -28.94 8.61
C SER A 310 -3.83 -28.26 7.55
N LEU A 311 -2.58 -28.70 7.36
CA LEU A 311 -1.70 -28.19 6.30
C LEU A 311 -2.19 -28.60 4.91
N VAL A 312 -2.63 -29.85 4.74
CA VAL A 312 -3.20 -30.32 3.46
C VAL A 312 -4.45 -29.50 3.11
N VAL A 313 -5.38 -29.34 4.06
CA VAL A 313 -6.58 -28.53 3.84
C VAL A 313 -6.22 -27.07 3.58
N ALA A 314 -5.24 -26.51 4.29
CA ALA A 314 -4.77 -25.14 4.04
C ALA A 314 -4.19 -24.98 2.63
N ALA A 315 -3.39 -25.94 2.17
CA ALA A 315 -2.83 -25.91 0.81
C ALA A 315 -3.94 -26.00 -0.24
N LEU A 316 -4.93 -26.88 -0.07
CA LEU A 316 -6.08 -26.97 -0.98
C LEU A 316 -6.89 -25.66 -1.01
N LEU A 317 -7.13 -25.04 0.14
CA LEU A 317 -7.83 -23.75 0.21
C LEU A 317 -7.02 -22.62 -0.47
N ILE A 318 -5.70 -22.56 -0.26
CA ILE A 318 -4.83 -21.57 -0.92
C ILE A 318 -4.88 -21.76 -2.45
N LEU A 319 -4.84 -23.00 -2.94
CA LEU A 319 -4.94 -23.30 -4.36
C LEU A 319 -6.32 -22.95 -4.94
N ALA A 320 -7.40 -23.29 -4.21
CA ALA A 320 -8.77 -22.98 -4.62
C ALA A 320 -9.05 -21.47 -4.67
N LEU A 321 -8.49 -20.70 -3.74
CA LEU A 321 -8.70 -19.25 -3.63
C LEU A 321 -7.54 -18.41 -4.20
N ARG A 322 -6.66 -19.01 -5.02
CA ARG A 322 -5.43 -18.38 -5.49
C ARG A 322 -5.63 -17.02 -6.16
N SER A 323 -6.71 -16.84 -6.93
CA SER A 323 -7.01 -15.56 -7.59
C SER A 323 -7.36 -14.47 -6.59
N VAL A 324 -8.27 -14.77 -5.64
CA VAL A 324 -8.70 -13.84 -4.60
C VAL A 324 -7.52 -13.48 -3.67
N LEU A 325 -6.74 -14.48 -3.25
CA LEU A 325 -5.58 -14.26 -2.39
C LEU A 325 -4.47 -13.49 -3.13
N GLY A 326 -4.29 -13.70 -4.43
CA GLY A 326 -3.36 -12.94 -5.27
C GLY A 326 -3.79 -11.48 -5.42
N GLU A 327 -5.08 -11.22 -5.62
CA GLU A 327 -5.62 -9.86 -5.68
C GLU A 327 -5.43 -9.12 -4.34
N LEU A 328 -5.74 -9.78 -3.21
CA LEU A 328 -5.52 -9.23 -1.87
C LEU A 328 -4.04 -8.97 -1.58
N ALA A 329 -3.15 -9.86 -2.00
CA ALA A 329 -1.72 -9.72 -1.80
C ALA A 329 -1.05 -8.73 -2.77
N GLY A 330 -1.70 -8.40 -3.89
CA GLY A 330 -1.16 -7.56 -4.96
C GLY A 330 -0.11 -8.24 -5.84
N VAL A 331 0.14 -9.54 -5.64
CA VAL A 331 1.06 -10.37 -6.43
C VAL A 331 0.52 -11.80 -6.54
N PRO A 332 0.91 -12.57 -7.57
CA PRO A 332 0.51 -13.98 -7.66
C PRO A 332 0.91 -14.75 -6.40
N VAL A 333 0.01 -15.61 -5.89
CA VAL A 333 0.24 -16.34 -4.63
C VAL A 333 1.56 -17.13 -4.64
N GLY A 334 1.94 -17.69 -5.80
CA GLY A 334 3.22 -18.41 -5.95
C GLY A 334 4.45 -17.55 -5.68
N ALA A 335 4.40 -16.26 -6.02
CA ALA A 335 5.50 -15.32 -5.80
C ALA A 335 5.73 -14.98 -4.31
N LEU A 336 4.70 -15.15 -3.45
CA LEU A 336 4.84 -14.92 -2.00
C LEU A 336 5.78 -15.91 -1.31
N PHE A 337 5.94 -17.11 -1.89
CA PHE A 337 6.75 -18.18 -1.28
C PHE A 337 8.22 -18.05 -1.67
N VAL A 338 8.87 -17.02 -1.15
CA VAL A 338 10.33 -16.84 -1.27
C VAL A 338 11.09 -17.83 -0.38
N PRO A 339 12.38 -18.15 -0.64
CA PRO A 339 13.13 -19.14 0.13
C PRO A 339 13.07 -18.94 1.65
N VAL A 340 13.13 -17.70 2.13
CA VAL A 340 13.03 -17.38 3.56
C VAL A 340 11.66 -17.71 4.13
N SER A 341 10.58 -17.58 3.35
CA SER A 341 9.23 -17.89 3.84
C SER A 341 9.06 -19.35 4.19
N TYR A 342 9.69 -20.28 3.49
CA TYR A 342 9.64 -21.72 3.83
C TYR A 342 10.25 -21.99 5.20
N ALA A 343 11.39 -21.38 5.52
CA ALA A 343 12.03 -21.53 6.84
C ALA A 343 11.19 -20.95 7.96
N VAL A 344 10.62 -19.74 7.77
CA VAL A 344 9.76 -19.09 8.75
C VAL A 344 8.46 -19.88 8.95
N LEU A 345 7.83 -20.34 7.87
CA LEU A 345 6.62 -21.17 7.94
C LEU A 345 6.90 -22.52 8.63
N ALA A 346 8.02 -23.16 8.37
CA ALA A 346 8.42 -24.38 9.07
C ALA A 346 8.57 -24.15 10.58
N LEU A 347 9.18 -23.01 10.97
CA LEU A 347 9.29 -22.62 12.38
C LEU A 347 7.91 -22.37 13.02
N VAL A 348 7.01 -21.66 12.33
CA VAL A 348 5.63 -21.41 12.81
C VAL A 348 4.87 -22.71 12.96
N VAL A 349 4.94 -23.61 11.98
CA VAL A 349 4.29 -24.94 12.05
C VAL A 349 4.86 -25.77 13.20
N ALA A 350 6.17 -25.75 13.38
CA ALA A 350 6.82 -26.45 14.51
C ALA A 350 6.34 -25.88 15.86
N LEU A 351 6.22 -24.57 16.01
CA LEU A 351 5.71 -23.92 17.21
C LEU A 351 4.25 -24.34 17.48
N VAL A 352 3.39 -24.28 16.45
CA VAL A 352 1.99 -24.72 16.54
C VAL A 352 1.90 -26.18 16.96
N PHE A 353 2.71 -27.07 16.34
CA PHE A 353 2.76 -28.49 16.69
C PHE A 353 3.20 -28.70 18.14
N ILE A 354 4.26 -28.02 18.60
CA ILE A 354 4.76 -28.12 19.96
C ILE A 354 3.65 -27.75 20.97
N VAL A 355 2.98 -26.64 20.78
CA VAL A 355 1.91 -26.19 21.69
C VAL A 355 0.69 -27.13 21.61
N ALA A 356 0.29 -27.52 20.39
CA ALA A 356 -0.84 -28.43 20.18
C ALA A 356 -0.59 -29.84 20.77
N ALA A 357 0.64 -30.30 20.82
CA ALA A 357 1.02 -31.58 21.40
C ALA A 357 1.24 -31.51 22.92
N LEU A 358 2.07 -30.54 23.37
CA LEU A 358 2.52 -30.53 24.78
C LEU A 358 1.45 -30.04 25.75
N VAL A 359 0.59 -29.09 25.38
CA VAL A 359 -0.44 -28.59 26.31
C VAL A 359 -1.46 -29.67 26.63
N PRO A 360 -2.09 -30.35 25.65
CA PRO A 360 -2.97 -31.49 25.97
C PRO A 360 -2.24 -32.64 26.68
N ALA A 361 -1.03 -33.00 26.20
CA ALA A 361 -0.27 -34.09 26.83
C ALA A 361 -0.02 -33.86 28.34
N ARG A 362 0.36 -32.62 28.70
CA ARG A 362 0.55 -32.22 30.10
C ARG A 362 -0.76 -32.29 30.91
N LEU A 363 -1.87 -31.91 30.30
CA LEU A 363 -3.19 -31.99 30.96
C LEU A 363 -3.64 -33.45 31.16
N TYR A 364 -3.56 -34.28 30.11
CA TYR A 364 -3.92 -35.68 30.18
C TYR A 364 -3.03 -36.50 31.13
N SER A 365 -1.74 -36.22 31.18
CA SER A 365 -0.78 -36.88 32.07
C SER A 365 -1.11 -36.68 33.56
N ARG A 366 -1.74 -35.54 33.90
CA ARG A 366 -2.12 -35.19 35.29
C ARG A 366 -3.42 -35.76 35.78
N ILE A 367 -4.19 -36.46 34.94
CA ILE A 367 -5.47 -37.08 35.38
C ILE A 367 -5.19 -38.23 36.35
N PRO A 368 -5.71 -38.20 37.61
CA PRO A 368 -5.57 -39.31 38.57
C PRO A 368 -6.41 -40.51 38.14
N ILE A 369 -5.87 -41.72 38.30
CA ILE A 369 -6.55 -42.99 37.90
C ILE A 369 -7.90 -43.10 38.55
N ALA A 370 -8.00 -42.86 39.85
CA ALA A 370 -9.22 -42.99 40.63
C ALA A 370 -10.36 -42.08 40.15
N SER A 371 -9.99 -40.83 39.72
CA SER A 371 -10.98 -39.88 39.18
C SER A 371 -11.36 -40.20 37.74
N ALA A 372 -10.44 -40.75 36.94
CA ALA A 372 -10.69 -41.12 35.55
C ALA A 372 -11.76 -42.23 35.43
N ILE A 373 -11.78 -43.19 36.40
CA ILE A 373 -12.74 -44.30 36.44
C ILE A 373 -14.10 -43.88 37.00
N ARG A 374 -14.12 -42.92 37.97
CA ARG A 374 -15.32 -42.42 38.63
C ARG A 374 -16.03 -41.26 37.97
N ASN A 375 -16.00 -41.08 36.64
CA ASN A 375 -16.50 -39.93 35.90
C ASN A 375 -15.75 -38.66 36.25
N TYR A 376 -14.58 -38.49 35.65
CA TYR A 376 -13.75 -37.31 35.77
C TYR A 376 -14.55 -36.04 35.46
N LYS A 377 -14.75 -35.21 36.47
CA LYS A 377 -15.32 -33.87 36.33
C LYS A 377 -14.17 -32.88 36.45
N GLU A 378 -13.92 -32.14 35.37
CA GLU A 378 -12.92 -31.08 35.41
C GLU A 378 -13.43 -29.92 36.26
N ASN A 379 -12.73 -29.63 37.35
CA ASN A 379 -13.12 -28.59 38.30
C ASN A 379 -12.61 -27.18 37.93
N LYS A 380 -11.90 -27.02 36.81
CA LYS A 380 -11.20 -25.76 36.46
C LYS A 380 -11.95 -24.95 35.39
N ARG A 381 -13.09 -24.39 35.78
CA ARG A 381 -13.87 -23.42 34.97
C ARG A 381 -13.03 -22.20 34.56
N ILE A 382 -12.11 -21.76 35.41
CA ILE A 382 -11.32 -20.55 35.24
C ILE A 382 -10.52 -20.58 33.94
N TRP A 383 -9.90 -21.71 33.57
CA TRP A 383 -9.10 -21.81 32.34
C TRP A 383 -9.94 -21.64 31.06
N LYS A 384 -11.12 -22.23 31.01
CA LYS A 384 -12.02 -22.11 29.85
C LYS A 384 -12.51 -20.67 29.69
N LEU A 385 -12.84 -20.02 30.81
CA LEU A 385 -13.24 -18.62 30.84
C LEU A 385 -12.09 -17.69 30.42
N ALA A 386 -10.87 -17.97 30.89
CA ALA A 386 -9.70 -17.20 30.49
C ALA A 386 -9.39 -17.30 28.98
N LEU A 387 -9.50 -18.52 28.42
CA LEU A 387 -9.30 -18.71 26.97
C LEU A 387 -10.40 -18.00 26.17
N LEU A 388 -11.65 -18.09 26.61
CA LEU A 388 -12.78 -17.42 25.99
C LEU A 388 -12.63 -15.88 26.07
N PHE A 389 -12.21 -15.38 27.24
CA PHE A 389 -11.93 -13.97 27.45
C PHE A 389 -10.89 -13.44 26.43
N VAL A 390 -9.77 -14.15 26.25
CA VAL A 390 -8.74 -13.78 25.27
C VAL A 390 -9.31 -13.81 23.85
N GLN A 391 -10.11 -14.82 23.51
CA GLN A 391 -10.74 -14.88 22.18
C GLN A 391 -11.66 -13.71 21.91
N ILE A 392 -12.51 -13.33 22.87
CA ILE A 392 -13.41 -12.17 22.74
C ILE A 392 -12.58 -10.89 22.62
N ALA A 393 -11.56 -10.69 23.47
CA ALA A 393 -10.70 -9.53 23.41
C ALA A 393 -10.01 -9.36 22.04
N VAL A 394 -9.47 -10.45 21.50
CA VAL A 394 -8.81 -10.40 20.18
C VAL A 394 -9.81 -10.15 19.06
N CYS A 395 -11.01 -10.75 19.12
CA CYS A 395 -12.05 -10.49 18.13
C CYS A 395 -12.50 -9.02 18.16
N THR A 396 -12.76 -8.47 19.33
CA THR A 396 -13.12 -7.06 19.50
C THR A 396 -12.03 -6.16 18.96
N PHE A 397 -10.77 -6.39 19.35
CA PHE A 397 -9.63 -5.66 18.84
C PHE A 397 -9.58 -5.63 17.30
N LEU A 398 -9.75 -6.79 16.64
CA LEU A 398 -9.72 -6.89 15.19
C LEU A 398 -10.92 -6.20 14.54
N VAL A 399 -12.11 -6.26 15.12
CA VAL A 399 -13.29 -5.54 14.60
C VAL A 399 -13.09 -4.04 14.69
N CYS A 400 -12.62 -3.52 15.84
CA CYS A 400 -12.27 -2.10 16.00
C CYS A 400 -11.21 -1.65 14.98
N LEU A 401 -10.15 -2.45 14.79
CA LEU A 401 -9.10 -2.14 13.82
C LEU A 401 -9.62 -2.09 12.38
N VAL A 402 -10.47 -3.04 11.99
CA VAL A 402 -11.14 -3.03 10.67
C VAL A 402 -11.99 -1.79 10.50
N GLU A 403 -12.75 -1.40 11.52
CA GLU A 403 -13.61 -0.22 11.45
C GLU A 403 -12.81 1.08 11.31
N VAL A 404 -11.70 1.23 12.06
CA VAL A 404 -10.79 2.37 11.93
C VAL A 404 -10.21 2.44 10.51
N ILE A 405 -9.70 1.33 9.98
CA ILE A 405 -9.11 1.29 8.63
C ILE A 405 -10.19 1.54 7.55
N ALA A 406 -11.41 1.00 7.74
CA ALA A 406 -12.50 1.18 6.79
C ALA A 406 -12.98 2.64 6.74
N LEU A 407 -13.12 3.29 7.89
CA LEU A 407 -13.52 4.70 7.96
C LEU A 407 -12.43 5.63 7.41
N GLN A 408 -11.15 5.34 7.65
CA GLN A 408 -10.06 6.11 7.05
C GLN A 408 -10.03 5.96 5.53
N TYR A 409 -10.23 4.75 5.01
CA TYR A 409 -10.34 4.51 3.58
C TYR A 409 -11.57 5.21 2.97
N ASP A 410 -12.72 5.15 3.66
CA ASP A 410 -13.93 5.85 3.22
C ASP A 410 -13.71 7.38 3.17
N LYS A 411 -13.05 7.94 4.20
CA LYS A 411 -12.60 9.33 4.16
C LYS A 411 -11.72 9.59 2.93
N ALA A 412 -10.75 8.72 2.65
CA ALA A 412 -9.80 8.92 1.56
C ALA A 412 -10.46 8.97 0.17
N ILE A 413 -11.46 8.12 -0.09
CA ILE A 413 -12.13 8.06 -1.40
C ILE A 413 -13.32 9.04 -1.56
N ASN A 414 -13.81 9.61 -0.47
CA ASN A 414 -14.92 10.58 -0.43
C ASN A 414 -14.50 11.93 0.15
N ASP A 415 -13.21 12.21 0.14
CA ASP A 415 -12.64 13.42 0.69
C ASP A 415 -13.01 14.66 -0.14
N LYS A 416 -12.88 15.83 0.50
CA LYS A 416 -13.08 17.13 -0.13
C LYS A 416 -11.73 17.85 -0.21
N PRO A 417 -10.95 17.63 -1.28
CA PRO A 417 -9.59 18.17 -1.38
C PRO A 417 -9.52 19.68 -1.61
N GLY A 418 -10.66 20.39 -1.59
CA GLY A 418 -10.77 21.81 -1.92
C GLY A 418 -11.19 22.06 -3.38
N TYR A 419 -11.48 20.98 -4.14
CA TYR A 419 -12.04 21.07 -5.49
C TYR A 419 -13.12 19.99 -5.70
N GLU A 420 -13.99 20.22 -6.68
CA GLU A 420 -15.05 19.30 -7.09
C GLU A 420 -14.53 18.30 -8.13
N TYR A 421 -14.76 16.99 -7.91
CA TYR A 421 -14.30 15.96 -8.82
C TYR A 421 -15.32 14.83 -9.08
N GLU A 422 -16.45 14.80 -8.38
CA GLU A 422 -17.39 13.68 -8.47
C GLU A 422 -18.01 13.50 -9.85
N GLN A 423 -18.16 14.59 -10.58
CA GLN A 423 -18.73 14.64 -11.93
C GLN A 423 -17.69 14.86 -13.01
N LEU A 424 -16.39 14.76 -12.68
CA LEU A 424 -15.29 14.92 -13.63
C LEU A 424 -14.89 13.59 -14.26
N ALA A 425 -14.68 13.64 -15.56
CA ALA A 425 -13.93 12.64 -16.34
C ALA A 425 -12.77 13.33 -17.04
N TYR A 426 -11.71 12.60 -17.30
CA TYR A 426 -10.57 13.15 -18.04
C TYR A 426 -9.99 12.11 -19.01
N ALA A 427 -9.35 12.61 -20.06
CA ALA A 427 -8.54 11.82 -20.98
C ALA A 427 -7.14 12.41 -21.08
N ASN A 428 -6.12 11.54 -21.20
CA ASN A 428 -4.74 11.96 -21.45
C ASN A 428 -4.49 11.97 -22.95
N LEU A 429 -4.27 13.15 -23.52
CA LEU A 429 -4.02 13.39 -24.95
C LEU A 429 -2.51 13.50 -25.26
N ARG A 430 -1.62 13.08 -24.36
CA ARG A 430 -0.18 13.13 -24.59
C ARG A 430 0.18 12.38 -25.88
N GLY A 431 1.04 12.99 -26.71
CA GLY A 431 1.41 12.43 -28.01
C GLY A 431 0.36 12.61 -29.13
N THR A 432 -0.73 13.35 -28.93
CA THR A 432 -1.66 13.75 -29.99
C THR A 432 -1.31 15.12 -30.58
N ASP A 433 -1.90 15.43 -31.74
CA ASP A 433 -1.70 16.71 -32.39
C ASP A 433 -2.53 17.82 -31.71
N ALA A 434 -1.87 18.78 -31.10
CA ALA A 434 -2.50 19.89 -30.40
C ALA A 434 -3.43 20.73 -31.27
N SER A 435 -3.18 20.79 -32.60
CA SER A 435 -4.02 21.54 -33.54
C SER A 435 -5.46 21.00 -33.62
N THR A 436 -5.67 19.74 -33.25
CA THR A 436 -7.01 19.09 -33.28
C THR A 436 -7.80 19.31 -31.97
N HIS A 437 -7.14 19.72 -30.90
CA HIS A 437 -7.74 19.81 -29.56
C HIS A 437 -8.89 20.81 -29.50
N ALA A 438 -8.74 22.00 -30.12
CA ALA A 438 -9.80 23.01 -30.11
C ALA A 438 -11.10 22.50 -30.76
N ALA A 439 -11.01 21.84 -31.91
CA ALA A 439 -12.16 21.27 -32.58
C ALA A 439 -12.79 20.12 -31.76
N LEU A 440 -11.99 19.30 -31.10
CA LEU A 440 -12.47 18.24 -30.22
C LEU A 440 -13.23 18.82 -29.01
N VAL A 441 -12.69 19.82 -28.34
CA VAL A 441 -13.32 20.51 -27.20
C VAL A 441 -14.72 21.01 -27.56
N GLU A 442 -14.88 21.69 -28.72
CA GLU A 442 -16.17 22.19 -29.16
C GLU A 442 -17.16 21.06 -29.47
N ARG A 443 -16.70 19.96 -30.06
CA ARG A 443 -17.54 18.78 -30.30
C ARG A 443 -18.00 18.15 -28.99
N LEU A 444 -17.13 18.02 -28.02
CA LEU A 444 -17.47 17.45 -26.69
C LEU A 444 -18.46 18.35 -25.93
N ARG A 445 -18.29 19.69 -25.98
CA ARG A 445 -19.26 20.65 -25.39
C ARG A 445 -20.66 20.51 -25.98
N SER A 446 -20.78 20.07 -27.22
CA SER A 446 -22.09 19.87 -27.86
C SER A 446 -22.81 18.58 -27.45
N VAL A 447 -22.19 17.68 -26.68
CA VAL A 447 -22.79 16.43 -26.23
C VAL A 447 -23.79 16.69 -25.10
N PRO A 448 -25.03 16.21 -25.21
CA PRO A 448 -26.02 16.35 -24.14
C PRO A 448 -25.53 15.69 -22.84
N GLY A 449 -25.63 16.42 -21.72
CA GLY A 449 -25.15 15.97 -20.42
C GLY A 449 -23.69 16.39 -20.09
N VAL A 450 -23.04 17.10 -21.00
CA VAL A 450 -21.75 17.77 -20.74
C VAL A 450 -22.02 19.19 -20.27
N GLU A 451 -21.53 19.56 -19.08
CA GLU A 451 -21.64 20.94 -18.56
C GLU A 451 -20.52 21.83 -19.08
N ASP A 452 -19.28 21.33 -19.03
CA ASP A 452 -18.10 22.08 -19.46
C ASP A 452 -16.97 21.15 -19.89
N VAL A 453 -16.05 21.68 -20.72
CA VAL A 453 -14.83 21.01 -21.19
C VAL A 453 -13.66 21.98 -21.11
N GLN A 454 -12.62 21.56 -20.39
CA GLN A 454 -11.42 22.36 -20.16
C GLN A 454 -10.16 21.54 -20.41
N MET A 455 -9.04 22.20 -20.62
CA MET A 455 -7.74 21.55 -20.74
C MET A 455 -6.79 22.00 -19.64
N SER A 456 -5.88 21.11 -19.23
CA SER A 456 -4.91 21.36 -18.19
C SER A 456 -3.59 20.64 -18.49
N TYR A 457 -2.51 21.17 -17.96
CA TYR A 457 -1.21 20.52 -17.98
C TYR A 457 -1.21 19.21 -17.17
N ASP A 458 -1.88 19.23 -16.02
CA ASP A 458 -2.02 18.05 -15.14
C ASP A 458 -3.34 18.09 -14.36
N ILE A 459 -3.67 17.03 -13.67
CA ILE A 459 -4.82 16.94 -12.76
C ILE A 459 -4.35 17.10 -11.30
N PRO A 460 -5.16 17.70 -10.42
CA PRO A 460 -4.75 17.97 -9.02
C PRO A 460 -4.30 16.74 -8.21
N LEU A 461 -4.72 15.54 -8.61
CA LEU A 461 -4.37 14.29 -7.93
C LEU A 461 -2.92 13.86 -8.18
N HIS A 462 -2.31 14.26 -9.27
CA HIS A 462 -0.91 13.98 -9.57
C HIS A 462 0.01 14.90 -8.75
N GLY A 463 1.23 14.47 -8.55
CA GLY A 463 2.26 15.31 -7.95
C GLY A 463 2.57 16.54 -8.80
N SER A 464 3.22 17.55 -8.23
CA SER A 464 3.59 18.77 -8.91
C SER A 464 5.10 18.87 -9.11
N SER A 465 5.53 19.53 -10.19
CA SER A 465 6.88 20.08 -10.28
C SER A 465 6.98 21.35 -9.42
N GLY A 466 8.13 21.94 -9.30
CA GLY A 466 8.28 23.17 -8.56
C GLY A 466 9.32 24.08 -9.17
N ASN A 467 9.04 25.37 -9.15
CA ASN A 467 9.99 26.42 -9.45
C ASN A 467 10.27 27.24 -8.19
N ASN A 468 11.36 27.99 -8.24
CA ASN A 468 11.77 28.88 -7.17
C ASN A 468 11.16 30.27 -7.37
N VAL A 469 10.77 30.90 -6.28
CA VAL A 469 10.21 32.26 -6.27
C VAL A 469 11.31 33.24 -5.97
N TYR A 470 11.39 34.30 -6.81
CA TYR A 470 12.27 35.46 -6.62
C TYR A 470 11.46 36.75 -6.67
N LEU A 471 11.97 37.80 -6.05
CA LEU A 471 11.49 39.16 -6.32
C LEU A 471 12.23 39.74 -7.51
N PRO A 472 11.58 40.56 -8.34
CA PRO A 472 12.25 41.23 -9.47
C PRO A 472 13.50 42.00 -9.03
N GLY A 473 14.63 41.73 -9.72
CA GLY A 473 15.91 42.32 -9.40
C GLY A 473 16.65 41.75 -8.19
N SER A 474 16.16 40.66 -7.60
CA SER A 474 16.81 39.95 -6.49
C SER A 474 17.35 38.61 -6.97
N GLU A 475 18.61 38.32 -6.66
CA GLU A 475 19.20 36.98 -6.86
C GLU A 475 18.88 36.01 -5.73
N ARG A 476 18.21 36.48 -4.67
CA ARG A 476 17.85 35.64 -3.51
C ARG A 476 16.63 34.84 -3.80
N GLU A 477 16.79 33.53 -3.80
CA GLU A 477 15.66 32.57 -3.74
C GLU A 477 14.87 32.76 -2.45
N LEU A 478 13.55 32.82 -2.54
CA LEU A 478 12.66 32.93 -1.39
C LEU A 478 12.19 31.56 -0.93
N PHE A 479 11.50 30.81 -1.79
CA PHE A 479 11.01 29.47 -1.53
C PHE A 479 10.61 28.76 -2.83
N ASN A 480 10.39 27.46 -2.75
CA ASN A 480 9.91 26.63 -3.85
C ASN A 480 8.38 26.46 -3.81
N ILE A 481 7.76 26.40 -4.98
CA ILE A 481 6.30 26.28 -5.16
C ILE A 481 5.93 25.09 -6.03
N ALA A 482 4.63 24.77 -6.05
CA ALA A 482 4.01 23.88 -7.02
C ALA A 482 3.48 24.73 -8.20
N ASP A 483 4.07 24.59 -9.37
CA ASP A 483 3.83 25.48 -10.51
C ASP A 483 3.21 24.84 -11.75
N GLN A 484 2.87 23.56 -11.70
CA GLN A 484 2.52 22.83 -12.91
C GLN A 484 1.05 22.90 -13.33
N TYR A 485 0.33 23.94 -12.94
CA TYR A 485 -1.07 24.03 -13.28
C TYR A 485 -1.35 25.12 -14.31
N GLU A 486 -0.76 24.96 -15.49
CA GLU A 486 -1.26 25.64 -16.67
C GLU A 486 -2.63 25.06 -17.02
N GLY A 487 -3.60 25.91 -17.28
CA GLY A 487 -4.95 25.51 -17.62
C GLY A 487 -5.75 26.60 -18.29
N THR A 488 -6.80 26.18 -18.96
CA THR A 488 -7.74 27.12 -19.60
C THR A 488 -8.51 27.92 -18.55
N PRO A 489 -8.95 29.16 -18.87
CA PRO A 489 -9.57 30.07 -17.88
C PRO A 489 -10.76 29.51 -17.12
N GLY A 490 -11.59 28.65 -17.72
CA GLY A 490 -12.73 28.01 -17.08
C GLY A 490 -12.39 26.84 -16.14
N LEU A 491 -11.13 26.42 -16.06
CA LEU A 491 -10.73 25.26 -15.26
C LEU A 491 -11.07 25.43 -13.77
N PHE A 492 -10.89 26.62 -13.21
CA PHE A 492 -11.18 26.87 -11.80
C PHE A 492 -12.67 26.84 -11.48
N ASP A 493 -13.49 27.40 -12.37
CA ASP A 493 -14.95 27.35 -12.24
C ASP A 493 -15.43 25.89 -12.35
N MET A 494 -14.86 25.10 -13.28
CA MET A 494 -15.14 23.68 -13.41
C MET A 494 -14.78 22.91 -12.13
N LEU A 495 -13.64 23.20 -11.51
CA LEU A 495 -13.16 22.58 -10.28
C LEU A 495 -13.82 23.17 -9.00
N GLY A 496 -14.62 24.21 -9.11
CA GLY A 496 -15.25 24.88 -7.97
C GLY A 496 -14.27 25.61 -7.05
N ILE A 497 -13.06 25.92 -7.52
CA ILE A 497 -12.04 26.64 -6.74
C ILE A 497 -12.36 28.13 -6.73
N ARG A 498 -12.39 28.75 -5.55
CA ARG A 498 -12.79 30.14 -5.38
C ARG A 498 -11.59 31.06 -5.32
N PHE A 499 -11.74 32.22 -5.96
CA PHE A 499 -10.84 33.35 -5.76
C PHE A 499 -11.25 34.13 -4.49
N THR A 500 -10.27 34.41 -3.65
CA THR A 500 -10.45 35.28 -2.47
C THR A 500 -10.21 36.74 -2.85
N ASP A 501 -9.40 36.99 -3.88
CA ASP A 501 -9.11 38.31 -4.42
C ASP A 501 -8.71 38.22 -5.91
N GLY A 502 -9.02 39.23 -6.70
CA GLY A 502 -8.66 39.30 -8.10
C GLY A 502 -9.39 38.32 -9.01
N ARG A 503 -8.67 37.75 -10.00
CA ARG A 503 -9.24 36.90 -11.05
C ARG A 503 -8.24 35.86 -11.57
N TYR A 504 -8.70 34.97 -12.42
CA TYR A 504 -7.85 34.04 -13.16
C TYR A 504 -6.96 34.79 -14.17
N PRO A 505 -5.71 34.35 -14.44
CA PRO A 505 -4.82 34.91 -15.45
C PRO A 505 -5.48 34.92 -16.83
N GLN A 506 -5.28 36.00 -17.60
CA GLN A 506 -5.85 36.18 -18.92
C GLN A 506 -4.76 36.26 -20.03
N ASN A 507 -3.50 36.29 -19.63
CA ASN A 507 -2.36 36.31 -20.53
C ASN A 507 -1.13 35.68 -19.87
N LEU A 508 -0.06 35.49 -20.64
CA LEU A 508 1.17 34.81 -20.19
C LEU A 508 2.01 35.63 -19.19
N GLU A 509 1.72 36.91 -19.00
CA GLU A 509 2.43 37.79 -18.05
C GLU A 509 1.75 37.83 -16.69
N GLU A 510 0.63 37.10 -16.54
CA GLU A 510 -0.14 37.05 -15.32
C GLU A 510 -0.03 35.70 -14.65
N VAL A 511 -0.11 35.70 -13.32
CA VAL A 511 -0.14 34.51 -12.48
C VAL A 511 -1.15 34.67 -11.35
N ALA A 512 -1.86 33.61 -11.03
CA ALA A 512 -2.65 33.53 -9.81
C ALA A 512 -1.91 32.72 -8.76
N VAL A 513 -1.99 33.14 -7.50
CA VAL A 513 -1.30 32.50 -6.37
C VAL A 513 -2.28 31.96 -5.36
N SER A 514 -1.90 30.91 -4.64
CA SER A 514 -2.72 30.33 -3.57
C SER A 514 -2.64 31.12 -2.27
N THR A 515 -3.60 30.92 -1.36
CA THR A 515 -3.53 31.51 0.00
C THR A 515 -2.31 31.05 0.78
N GLY A 516 -1.87 29.78 0.56
CA GLY A 516 -0.61 29.26 1.11
C GLY A 516 0.62 29.97 0.58
N PHE A 517 0.58 30.40 -0.69
CA PHE A 517 1.65 31.23 -1.26
C PHE A 517 1.77 32.56 -0.49
N LEU A 518 0.66 33.22 -0.17
CA LEU A 518 0.68 34.46 0.62
C LEU A 518 1.24 34.25 2.02
N THR A 519 0.81 33.16 2.67
CA THR A 519 1.31 32.82 4.00
C THR A 519 2.82 32.65 3.98
N ARG A 520 3.35 31.99 2.95
CA ARG A 520 4.78 31.79 2.80
C ARG A 520 5.50 33.08 2.41
N MET A 521 4.92 33.88 1.51
CA MET A 521 5.51 35.15 1.07
C MET A 521 5.62 36.16 2.23
N ALA A 522 4.70 36.16 3.19
CA ALA A 522 4.74 37.05 4.36
C ALA A 522 5.99 36.87 5.23
N GLU A 523 6.71 35.76 5.13
CA GLU A 523 8.00 35.55 5.80
C GLU A 523 9.14 36.34 5.14
N PHE A 524 8.97 36.79 3.87
CA PHE A 524 10.05 37.36 3.05
C PHE A 524 9.76 38.78 2.59
N ALA A 525 8.51 39.17 2.44
CA ALA A 525 8.10 40.47 1.93
C ALA A 525 6.82 40.94 2.61
N ASP A 526 6.71 42.24 2.83
CA ASP A 526 5.46 42.84 3.33
C ASP A 526 4.43 42.99 2.20
N TRP A 527 3.46 42.09 2.19
CA TRP A 527 2.31 42.09 1.27
C TRP A 527 0.98 42.28 2.05
N SER A 528 1.04 42.97 3.18
CA SER A 528 -0.13 43.25 4.03
C SER A 528 -1.22 44.08 3.31
N ASP A 529 -0.83 44.81 2.27
CA ASP A 529 -1.73 45.58 1.40
C ASP A 529 -2.37 44.77 0.26
N GLY A 530 -2.11 43.46 0.21
CA GLY A 530 -2.63 42.54 -0.82
C GLY A 530 -1.55 42.06 -1.79
N ALA A 531 -1.87 41.04 -2.54
CA ALA A 531 -0.96 40.41 -3.52
C ALA A 531 -1.23 40.89 -4.95
N VAL A 532 -2.46 41.24 -5.27
CA VAL A 532 -2.87 41.60 -6.63
C VAL A 532 -2.12 42.87 -7.10
N GLY A 533 -1.47 42.77 -8.27
CA GLY A 533 -0.62 43.80 -8.81
C GLY A 533 0.85 43.76 -8.40
N LYS A 534 1.23 42.88 -7.45
CA LYS A 534 2.64 42.64 -7.12
C LYS A 534 3.30 41.79 -8.18
N GLN A 535 4.63 41.90 -8.27
CA GLN A 535 5.42 41.21 -9.28
C GLN A 535 6.31 40.13 -8.64
N ILE A 536 6.42 38.99 -9.29
CA ILE A 536 7.29 37.88 -8.92
C ILE A 536 8.00 37.34 -10.13
N CYS A 537 9.09 36.61 -9.90
CA CYS A 537 9.77 35.80 -10.89
C CYS A 537 9.70 34.33 -10.47
N LEU A 538 9.40 33.47 -11.41
CA LEU A 538 9.34 32.01 -11.20
C LEU A 538 10.33 31.37 -12.17
N THR A 539 11.45 30.88 -11.66
CA THR A 539 12.51 30.30 -12.49
C THR A 539 13.35 29.32 -11.69
N GLY A 540 13.98 28.37 -12.38
CA GLY A 540 15.01 27.51 -11.80
C GLY A 540 16.40 28.17 -11.70
N HIS A 541 16.57 29.41 -12.22
CA HIS A 541 17.83 30.15 -12.22
C HIS A 541 17.60 31.55 -11.68
N PRO A 542 18.62 32.16 -11.02
CA PRO A 542 18.50 33.50 -10.43
C PRO A 542 18.35 34.64 -11.47
N GLU A 543 18.67 34.39 -12.73
CA GLU A 543 18.41 35.35 -13.80
C GLU A 543 16.91 35.32 -14.16
N CYS A 544 16.18 36.26 -13.58
CA CYS A 544 14.77 36.45 -13.85
C CYS A 544 14.56 37.04 -15.26
N SER A 545 14.19 36.18 -16.21
CA SER A 545 13.83 36.63 -17.56
C SER A 545 12.36 37.04 -17.66
N ASP A 546 11.50 36.41 -16.89
CA ASP A 546 10.04 36.54 -16.99
C ASP A 546 9.42 37.05 -15.69
N ILE A 547 9.09 38.35 -15.69
CA ILE A 547 8.40 39.00 -14.58
C ILE A 547 6.91 38.76 -14.75
N LEU A 548 6.31 38.10 -13.75
CA LEU A 548 4.89 37.79 -13.69
C LEU A 548 4.17 38.73 -12.73
N THR A 549 3.00 39.22 -13.13
CA THR A 549 2.14 40.03 -12.27
C THR A 549 1.07 39.17 -11.64
N VAL A 550 0.96 39.22 -10.32
CA VAL A 550 -0.12 38.52 -9.58
C VAL A 550 -1.46 39.17 -9.89
N CYS A 551 -2.36 38.43 -10.53
CA CYS A 551 -3.67 38.93 -10.95
C CYS A 551 -4.81 38.40 -10.06
N GLY A 552 -4.55 37.41 -9.21
CA GLY A 552 -5.55 36.87 -8.30
C GLY A 552 -4.97 35.96 -7.25
N VAL A 553 -5.78 35.77 -6.19
CA VAL A 553 -5.49 34.87 -5.08
C VAL A 553 -6.64 33.88 -4.96
N TYR A 554 -6.33 32.58 -4.94
CA TYR A 554 -7.32 31.52 -4.80
C TYR A 554 -7.17 30.73 -3.51
N GLU A 555 -8.26 30.08 -3.06
CA GLU A 555 -8.25 29.21 -1.89
C GLU A 555 -7.34 27.99 -2.14
N ASP A 556 -6.59 27.59 -1.12
CA ASP A 556 -5.76 26.39 -1.21
C ASP A 556 -6.62 25.15 -1.43
N TYR A 557 -6.09 24.25 -2.22
CA TYR A 557 -6.62 22.92 -2.37
C TYR A 557 -5.46 21.90 -2.30
N ARG A 558 -5.80 20.66 -1.94
CA ARG A 558 -4.78 19.63 -1.82
C ARG A 558 -4.32 19.13 -3.19
N ILE A 559 -2.99 19.10 -3.37
CA ILE A 559 -2.31 18.48 -4.49
C ILE A 559 -1.86 17.09 -4.01
N GLY A 560 -2.22 16.04 -4.77
CA GLY A 560 -1.93 14.67 -4.39
C GLY A 560 -2.99 14.02 -3.49
N THR A 561 -2.56 13.09 -2.63
CA THR A 561 -3.43 12.24 -1.81
C THR A 561 -3.44 12.64 -0.34
N LEU A 562 -4.29 12.00 0.49
CA LEU A 562 -4.31 12.20 1.95
C LEU A 562 -3.01 11.77 2.66
N THR A 563 -2.13 11.09 1.97
CA THR A 563 -0.82 10.69 2.51
C THR A 563 0.23 11.76 2.31
N ASP A 564 0.00 12.68 1.37
CA ASP A 564 0.93 13.76 1.08
C ASP A 564 0.77 14.87 2.12
N SER A 565 1.86 15.10 2.87
CA SER A 565 1.90 16.12 3.94
C SER A 565 2.21 17.53 3.43
N ASP A 566 2.53 17.65 2.16
CA ASP A 566 3.10 18.86 1.58
C ASP A 566 2.00 19.68 0.89
N SER A 567 1.36 20.57 1.63
CA SER A 567 0.58 21.66 1.04
C SER A 567 1.54 22.73 0.55
N ARG A 568 2.17 22.51 -0.61
CA ARG A 568 3.04 23.54 -1.20
C ARG A 568 2.21 24.73 -1.61
N ALA A 569 2.75 25.93 -1.36
CA ALA A 569 2.28 27.13 -2.01
C ALA A 569 2.23 26.89 -3.52
N SER A 570 1.13 27.16 -4.15
CA SER A 570 0.92 26.87 -5.58
C SER A 570 0.59 28.10 -6.39
N VAL A 571 0.86 28.02 -7.68
CA VAL A 571 0.56 29.07 -8.65
C VAL A 571 -0.17 28.50 -9.87
N LYS A 572 -0.88 29.35 -10.58
CA LYS A 572 -1.59 29.03 -11.82
C LYS A 572 -1.24 29.98 -12.93
N PHE A 573 -0.99 29.40 -14.08
CA PHE A 573 -0.66 30.11 -15.30
C PHE A 573 -1.82 30.06 -16.29
N TYR A 574 -1.87 31.07 -17.16
CA TYR A 574 -2.75 31.10 -18.32
C TYR A 574 -2.29 30.10 -19.38
N ALA A 575 -3.25 29.35 -19.94
CA ALA A 575 -3.00 28.55 -21.12
C ALA A 575 -4.19 28.64 -22.10
N GLU A 576 -3.88 28.51 -23.39
CA GLU A 576 -4.83 28.58 -24.49
C GLU A 576 -4.92 27.23 -25.20
N ILE A 577 -6.12 26.79 -25.54
CA ILE A 577 -6.35 25.49 -26.20
C ILE A 577 -5.60 25.46 -27.54
N GLY A 578 -4.82 24.42 -27.76
CA GLY A 578 -3.99 24.24 -28.97
C GLY A 578 -2.68 24.99 -28.94
N VAL A 579 -2.38 25.74 -27.87
CA VAL A 579 -1.10 26.43 -27.66
C VAL A 579 -0.47 25.87 -26.38
N GLY A 580 0.80 25.47 -26.51
CA GLY A 580 1.51 24.87 -25.38
C GLY A 580 1.17 23.38 -25.16
N PHE A 581 1.68 22.84 -24.07
CA PHE A 581 1.54 21.41 -23.73
C PHE A 581 0.50 21.22 -22.64
N MET A 582 -0.74 20.94 -23.03
CA MET A 582 -1.86 20.63 -22.14
C MET A 582 -2.42 19.24 -22.47
N PRO A 583 -1.84 18.18 -21.94
CA PRO A 583 -2.23 16.83 -22.32
C PRO A 583 -3.53 16.33 -21.67
N PHE A 584 -4.03 17.00 -20.61
CA PHE A 584 -5.22 16.55 -19.93
C PHE A 584 -6.46 17.31 -20.41
N LEU A 585 -7.40 16.55 -20.95
CA LEU A 585 -8.72 17.01 -21.35
C LEU A 585 -9.72 16.62 -20.26
N LEU A 586 -10.27 17.61 -19.55
CA LEU A 586 -11.25 17.41 -18.47
C LEU A 586 -12.64 17.73 -18.97
N VAL A 587 -13.60 16.91 -18.60
CA VAL A 587 -15.02 17.07 -18.92
C VAL A 587 -15.83 16.99 -17.63
N LYS A 588 -16.63 18.03 -17.36
CA LYS A 588 -17.63 18.03 -16.29
C LYS A 588 -18.97 17.59 -16.85
N LEU A 589 -19.57 16.59 -16.24
CA LEU A 589 -20.85 16.02 -16.63
C LEU A 589 -21.94 16.47 -15.64
N GLU A 590 -23.18 16.66 -16.12
CA GLU A 590 -24.32 16.85 -15.22
C GLU A 590 -24.50 15.67 -14.26
N ARG A 591 -24.23 14.49 -14.77
CA ARG A 591 -24.23 13.23 -14.02
C ARG A 591 -23.25 12.24 -14.65
N MET A 592 -22.52 11.51 -13.80
CA MET A 592 -21.61 10.45 -14.28
C MET A 592 -22.43 9.28 -14.87
N ASP A 593 -22.60 9.27 -16.19
CA ASP A 593 -23.37 8.29 -16.92
C ASP A 593 -22.48 7.52 -17.92
N ARG A 594 -22.64 6.19 -17.96
CA ARG A 594 -21.88 5.32 -18.87
C ARG A 594 -22.22 5.57 -20.36
N GLU A 595 -23.44 5.96 -20.65
CA GLU A 595 -23.88 6.23 -22.03
C GLU A 595 -23.19 7.50 -22.55
N VAL A 596 -23.15 8.56 -21.73
CA VAL A 596 -22.45 9.80 -22.06
C VAL A 596 -20.96 9.55 -22.22
N LEU A 597 -20.33 8.83 -21.26
CA LEU A 597 -18.92 8.44 -21.38
C LEU A 597 -18.64 7.61 -22.65
N GLY A 598 -19.57 6.75 -23.05
CA GLY A 598 -19.47 5.99 -24.31
C GLY A 598 -19.49 6.90 -25.53
N GLN A 599 -20.34 7.92 -25.56
CA GLN A 599 -20.39 8.92 -26.64
C GLN A 599 -19.10 9.75 -26.69
N LEU A 600 -18.58 10.20 -25.52
CA LEU A 600 -17.31 10.92 -25.43
C LEU A 600 -16.14 10.07 -25.95
N ASN A 601 -16.09 8.79 -25.59
CA ASN A 601 -15.05 7.86 -26.07
C ASN A 601 -15.13 7.66 -27.60
N THR A 602 -16.35 7.61 -28.17
CA THR A 602 -16.51 7.52 -29.62
C THR A 602 -15.97 8.75 -30.33
N LEU A 603 -16.26 9.95 -29.80
CA LEU A 603 -15.74 11.20 -30.36
C LEU A 603 -14.21 11.29 -30.25
N LEU A 604 -13.66 10.76 -29.17
CA LEU A 604 -12.21 10.72 -28.94
C LEU A 604 -11.52 9.75 -29.93
N ASP A 605 -12.12 8.57 -30.16
CA ASP A 605 -11.61 7.59 -31.14
C ASP A 605 -11.74 8.08 -32.58
N GLU A 606 -12.81 8.84 -32.91
CA GLU A 606 -12.94 9.52 -34.20
C GLU A 606 -11.87 10.61 -34.42
N ALA A 607 -11.53 11.36 -33.35
CA ALA A 607 -10.49 12.40 -33.43
C ALA A 607 -9.08 11.80 -33.52
N PHE A 608 -8.83 10.68 -32.85
CA PHE A 608 -7.52 10.02 -32.78
C PHE A 608 -7.63 8.50 -33.04
N PRO A 609 -7.92 8.08 -34.28
CA PRO A 609 -8.18 6.69 -34.61
C PRO A 609 -7.01 5.77 -34.27
N GLY A 610 -7.30 4.63 -33.64
CA GLY A 610 -6.33 3.60 -33.31
C GLY A 610 -5.42 3.92 -32.11
N ARG A 611 -5.55 5.10 -31.48
CA ARG A 611 -4.76 5.47 -30.30
C ARG A 611 -5.28 4.80 -29.02
N GLY A 612 -6.53 4.33 -29.04
CA GLY A 612 -7.15 3.66 -27.88
C GLY A 612 -7.26 4.54 -26.63
N LEU A 613 -7.37 5.85 -26.82
CA LEU A 613 -7.59 6.82 -25.77
C LEU A 613 -8.99 6.65 -25.20
N GLY A 614 -9.19 7.02 -23.95
CA GLY A 614 -10.48 6.91 -23.30
C GLY A 614 -10.64 7.85 -22.12
N PHE A 615 -11.86 8.26 -21.86
CA PHE A 615 -12.20 9.01 -20.66
C PHE A 615 -12.28 8.10 -19.45
N THR A 616 -11.57 8.50 -18.41
CA THR A 616 -11.58 7.87 -17.09
C THR A 616 -12.30 8.77 -16.10
N ALA A 617 -13.26 8.21 -15.33
CA ALA A 617 -13.88 8.97 -14.25
C ALA A 617 -12.83 9.31 -13.19
N TYR A 618 -12.74 10.57 -12.80
CA TYR A 618 -11.74 11.05 -11.83
C TYR A 618 -11.80 10.28 -10.50
N LYS A 619 -13.01 9.93 -10.05
CA LYS A 619 -13.23 9.12 -8.84
C LYS A 619 -12.64 7.71 -8.94
N ASP A 620 -12.58 7.12 -10.14
CA ASP A 620 -11.97 5.80 -10.33
C ASP A 620 -10.45 5.88 -10.25
N THR A 621 -9.86 6.94 -10.79
CA THR A 621 -8.43 7.24 -10.62
C THR A 621 -8.09 7.44 -9.15
N MET A 622 -8.88 8.21 -8.41
CA MET A 622 -8.70 8.37 -6.97
C MET A 622 -8.75 7.04 -6.22
N ARG A 623 -9.68 6.14 -6.57
CA ARG A 623 -9.74 4.79 -5.99
C ARG A 623 -8.52 3.93 -6.33
N GLU A 624 -7.92 4.14 -7.48
CA GLU A 624 -6.70 3.40 -7.89
C GLU A 624 -5.48 3.91 -7.12
N PHE A 625 -5.35 5.20 -6.87
CA PHE A 625 -4.31 5.76 -5.99
C PHE A 625 -4.36 5.14 -4.59
N TYR A 626 -5.56 4.89 -4.04
CA TYR A 626 -5.76 4.21 -2.75
C TYR A 626 -5.91 2.68 -2.86
N SER A 627 -5.40 2.06 -3.94
CA SER A 627 -5.52 0.61 -4.15
C SER A 627 -4.77 -0.20 -3.09
N ASN A 628 -3.63 0.29 -2.59
CA ASN A 628 -2.88 -0.36 -1.52
C ASN A 628 -3.64 -0.35 -0.19
N GLU A 629 -4.23 0.79 0.18
CA GLU A 629 -5.06 0.93 1.38
C GLU A 629 -6.29 0.04 1.29
N ARG A 630 -6.91 -0.06 0.12
CA ARG A 630 -8.01 -1.00 -0.17
C ARG A 630 -7.59 -2.45 0.04
N LYS A 631 -6.42 -2.85 -0.45
CA LYS A 631 -5.88 -4.20 -0.26
C LYS A 631 -5.62 -4.51 1.22
N ILE A 632 -5.02 -3.58 1.97
CA ILE A 632 -4.78 -3.72 3.41
C ILE A 632 -6.11 -3.87 4.15
N ARG A 633 -7.07 -2.97 3.93
CA ARG A 633 -8.41 -3.03 4.51
C ARG A 633 -9.08 -4.39 4.25
N ASN A 634 -9.10 -4.83 3.00
CA ASN A 634 -9.75 -6.10 2.61
C ASN A 634 -9.05 -7.31 3.24
N THR A 635 -7.72 -7.29 3.34
CA THR A 635 -6.94 -8.35 3.97
C THR A 635 -7.22 -8.45 5.47
N VAL A 636 -7.23 -7.32 6.18
CA VAL A 636 -7.54 -7.28 7.63
C VAL A 636 -8.99 -7.67 7.87
N MET A 637 -9.93 -7.23 7.02
CA MET A 637 -11.35 -7.61 7.09
C MET A 637 -11.54 -9.12 6.90
N CYS A 638 -10.87 -9.71 5.91
CA CYS A 638 -10.91 -11.16 5.69
C CYS A 638 -10.38 -11.92 6.93
N GLY A 639 -9.27 -11.48 7.49
CA GLY A 639 -8.71 -12.00 8.74
C GLY A 639 -9.70 -11.89 9.92
N CYS A 640 -10.35 -10.74 10.06
CA CYS A 640 -11.34 -10.49 11.10
C CYS A 640 -12.55 -11.45 11.00
N VAL A 641 -13.12 -11.60 9.79
CA VAL A 641 -14.25 -12.51 9.55
C VAL A 641 -13.88 -13.95 9.95
N VAL A 642 -12.70 -14.41 9.55
CA VAL A 642 -12.23 -15.76 9.90
C VAL A 642 -12.01 -15.88 11.42
N CYS A 643 -11.44 -14.88 12.09
CA CYS A 643 -11.30 -14.86 13.54
C CYS A 643 -12.65 -14.92 14.26
N LEU A 644 -13.64 -14.18 13.79
CA LEU A 644 -15.01 -14.23 14.32
C LEU A 644 -15.62 -15.62 14.16
N LEU A 645 -15.49 -16.25 13.00
CA LEU A 645 -15.96 -17.61 12.77
C LEU A 645 -15.31 -18.63 13.72
N ILE A 646 -13.98 -18.54 13.89
CA ILE A 646 -13.24 -19.41 14.82
C ILE A 646 -13.72 -19.18 16.26
N ALA A 647 -13.94 -17.94 16.68
CA ALA A 647 -14.43 -17.60 18.01
C ALA A 647 -15.86 -18.09 18.24
N ILE A 648 -16.74 -18.00 17.23
CA ILE A 648 -18.10 -18.57 17.29
C ILE A 648 -18.02 -20.07 17.56
N PHE A 649 -17.19 -20.84 16.85
CA PHE A 649 -17.02 -22.27 17.08
C PHE A 649 -16.48 -22.56 18.49
N GLY A 650 -15.51 -21.79 18.98
CA GLY A 650 -15.00 -21.90 20.33
C GLY A 650 -16.08 -21.64 21.40
N LEU A 651 -16.85 -20.57 21.20
CA LEU A 651 -17.96 -20.19 22.08
C LEU A 651 -19.07 -21.25 22.07
N MET A 652 -19.41 -21.78 20.88
CA MET A 652 -20.39 -22.90 20.78
C MET A 652 -19.97 -24.13 21.60
N GLY A 653 -18.67 -24.51 21.46
CA GLY A 653 -18.12 -25.62 22.25
C GLY A 653 -18.21 -25.37 23.75
N TYR A 654 -17.85 -24.17 24.20
CA TYR A 654 -17.94 -23.77 25.61
C TYR A 654 -19.39 -23.77 26.13
N VAL A 655 -20.31 -23.13 25.42
CA VAL A 655 -21.72 -23.04 25.82
C VAL A 655 -22.35 -24.43 25.93
N ARG A 656 -22.03 -25.33 25.00
CA ARG A 656 -22.52 -26.69 25.03
C ARG A 656 -22.02 -27.44 26.26
N ASP A 657 -20.72 -27.39 26.53
CA ASP A 657 -20.10 -28.05 27.68
C ASP A 657 -20.64 -27.50 29.02
N GLU A 658 -20.77 -26.16 29.14
CA GLU A 658 -21.32 -25.51 30.33
C GLU A 658 -22.82 -25.82 30.53
N SER A 659 -23.56 -25.91 29.43
CA SER A 659 -24.96 -26.30 29.43
C SER A 659 -25.16 -27.73 29.91
N GLU A 660 -24.36 -28.69 29.41
CA GLU A 660 -24.39 -30.10 29.88
C GLU A 660 -24.02 -30.19 31.36
N ARG A 661 -23.05 -29.41 31.82
CA ARG A 661 -22.61 -29.35 33.21
C ARG A 661 -23.70 -28.84 34.16
N ARG A 662 -24.47 -27.83 33.74
CA ARG A 662 -25.53 -27.19 34.54
C ARG A 662 -26.92 -27.81 34.32
N SER A 663 -27.01 -28.93 33.60
CA SER A 663 -28.30 -29.53 33.25
C SER A 663 -29.17 -29.85 34.48
N LYS A 664 -28.55 -30.34 35.57
CA LYS A 664 -29.26 -30.60 36.85
C LYS A 664 -29.72 -29.32 37.54
N GLU A 665 -28.89 -28.26 37.57
CA GLU A 665 -29.26 -26.94 38.11
C GLU A 665 -30.45 -26.33 37.32
N VAL A 666 -30.36 -26.39 35.97
CA VAL A 666 -31.44 -25.93 35.10
C VAL A 666 -32.73 -26.72 35.30
N ALA A 667 -32.63 -28.06 35.46
CA ALA A 667 -33.78 -28.90 35.71
C ALA A 667 -34.47 -28.56 37.05
N VAL A 668 -33.70 -28.37 38.14
CA VAL A 668 -34.22 -27.94 39.44
C VAL A 668 -34.91 -26.57 39.36
N ARG A 669 -34.31 -25.62 38.69
CA ARG A 669 -34.93 -24.28 38.51
C ARG A 669 -36.22 -24.34 37.71
N LYS A 670 -36.29 -25.19 36.67
CA LYS A 670 -37.52 -25.39 35.90
C LYS A 670 -38.63 -26.02 36.71
N VAL A 671 -38.31 -27.04 37.54
CA VAL A 671 -39.27 -27.66 38.47
C VAL A 671 -39.81 -26.59 39.45
N ASN A 672 -38.98 -25.64 39.85
CA ASN A 672 -39.37 -24.51 40.69
C ASN A 672 -40.04 -23.32 39.91
N GLY A 673 -40.43 -23.54 38.65
CA GLY A 673 -41.20 -22.57 37.86
C GLY A 673 -40.40 -21.62 36.99
N ALA A 674 -39.07 -21.75 36.88
CA ALA A 674 -38.29 -20.85 36.04
C ALA A 674 -38.63 -21.05 34.55
N THR A 675 -38.84 -19.91 33.84
CA THR A 675 -39.14 -19.89 32.41
C THR A 675 -37.87 -20.12 31.56
N SER A 676 -38.05 -20.58 30.32
CA SER A 676 -36.95 -20.76 29.38
C SER A 676 -36.23 -19.44 29.11
N ARG A 677 -36.93 -18.26 29.18
CA ARG A 677 -36.33 -16.94 29.01
C ARG A 677 -35.41 -16.57 30.16
N GLU A 678 -35.77 -16.87 31.39
CA GLU A 678 -34.93 -16.60 32.57
C GLU A 678 -33.65 -17.44 32.56
N ILE A 679 -33.76 -18.71 32.16
CA ILE A 679 -32.60 -19.58 32.02
C ILE A 679 -31.67 -19.07 30.92
N LEU A 680 -32.21 -18.67 29.76
CA LEU A 680 -31.46 -18.09 28.66
C LEU A 680 -30.76 -16.78 29.08
N GLY A 681 -31.50 -15.89 29.78
CA GLY A 681 -30.98 -14.64 30.31
C GLY A 681 -29.77 -14.83 31.24
N LEU A 682 -29.79 -15.91 32.06
CA LEU A 682 -28.69 -16.22 32.97
C LEU A 682 -27.40 -16.59 32.20
N PHE A 683 -27.50 -17.40 31.14
CA PHE A 683 -26.34 -17.75 30.30
C PHE A 683 -25.83 -16.54 29.54
N ILE A 684 -26.71 -15.73 28.95
CA ILE A 684 -26.33 -14.52 28.22
C ILE A 684 -25.64 -13.51 29.15
N TRP A 685 -26.23 -13.26 30.34
CA TRP A 685 -25.69 -12.28 31.29
C TRP A 685 -24.27 -12.64 31.77
N GLU A 686 -24.03 -13.92 32.00
CA GLU A 686 -22.72 -14.42 32.37
C GLU A 686 -21.66 -14.16 31.27
N MET A 687 -22.02 -14.42 30.02
CA MET A 687 -21.13 -14.17 28.89
C MET A 687 -20.91 -12.65 28.63
N VAL A 688 -21.95 -11.85 28.74
CA VAL A 688 -21.86 -10.38 28.61
C VAL A 688 -20.92 -9.79 29.67
N ARG A 689 -21.00 -10.25 30.94
CA ARG A 689 -20.08 -9.77 32.00
C ARG A 689 -18.61 -10.00 31.68
N ILE A 690 -18.30 -11.18 31.11
CA ILE A 690 -16.93 -11.54 30.73
C ILE A 690 -16.52 -10.71 29.49
N SER A 691 -17.43 -10.58 28.52
CA SER A 691 -17.21 -9.83 27.29
C SER A 691 -16.93 -8.36 27.57
N LEU A 692 -17.66 -7.72 28.50
CA LEU A 692 -17.45 -6.28 28.81
C LEU A 692 -16.03 -5.98 29.31
N VAL A 693 -15.45 -6.87 30.13
CA VAL A 693 -14.07 -6.67 30.59
C VAL A 693 -13.07 -6.90 29.44
N ALA A 694 -13.34 -7.90 28.58
CA ALA A 694 -12.50 -8.19 27.41
C ALA A 694 -12.52 -7.04 26.39
N ILE A 695 -13.69 -6.43 26.17
CA ILE A 695 -13.94 -5.29 25.30
C ILE A 695 -13.08 -4.08 25.73
N VAL A 696 -13.17 -3.68 26.99
CA VAL A 696 -12.40 -2.51 27.48
C VAL A 696 -10.90 -2.66 27.25
N LEU A 697 -10.36 -3.87 27.46
CA LEU A 697 -8.93 -4.11 27.18
C LEU A 697 -8.62 -4.11 25.68
N ALA A 698 -9.53 -4.62 24.87
CA ALA A 698 -9.41 -4.63 23.42
C ALA A 698 -9.43 -3.22 22.84
N ASP A 699 -10.32 -2.36 23.33
CA ASP A 699 -10.46 -0.96 22.91
C ASP A 699 -9.20 -0.15 23.20
N ILE A 700 -8.61 -0.34 24.38
CA ILE A 700 -7.34 0.31 24.72
C ILE A 700 -6.26 -0.10 23.71
N GLY A 701 -6.14 -1.38 23.41
CA GLY A 701 -5.20 -1.87 22.40
C GLY A 701 -5.50 -1.34 21.01
N ALA A 702 -6.77 -1.35 20.60
CA ALA A 702 -7.22 -0.88 19.29
C ALA A 702 -7.03 0.63 19.12
N TYR A 703 -7.18 1.42 20.17
CA TYR A 703 -6.90 2.86 20.15
C TYR A 703 -5.43 3.15 19.83
N PHE A 704 -4.49 2.47 20.49
CA PHE A 704 -3.06 2.66 20.23
C PHE A 704 -2.64 2.18 18.84
N VAL A 705 -3.06 0.97 18.46
CA VAL A 705 -2.71 0.41 17.15
C VAL A 705 -3.43 1.16 16.02
N GLY A 706 -4.69 1.54 16.22
CA GLY A 706 -5.43 2.38 15.29
C GLY A 706 -4.75 3.74 15.09
N GLY A 707 -4.26 4.38 16.16
CA GLY A 707 -3.45 5.60 16.09
C GLY A 707 -2.17 5.42 15.27
N LEU A 708 -1.48 4.28 15.43
CA LEU A 708 -0.33 3.93 14.62
C LEU A 708 -0.68 3.74 13.13
N CYS A 709 -1.80 3.09 12.84
CA CYS A 709 -2.28 2.94 11.46
C CYS A 709 -2.57 4.29 10.81
N LEU A 710 -3.16 5.21 11.57
CA LEU A 710 -3.51 6.54 11.10
C LEU A 710 -2.31 7.49 10.97
N SER A 711 -1.19 7.21 11.63
CA SER A 711 -0.01 8.08 11.58
C SER A 711 0.63 8.23 10.19
N TYR A 712 0.31 7.31 9.29
CA TYR A 712 0.72 7.35 7.88
C TYR A 712 0.01 8.46 7.07
N PHE A 713 -1.21 8.82 7.47
CA PHE A 713 -1.99 9.83 6.76
C PHE A 713 -1.70 11.21 7.33
N ALA A 714 -1.49 12.19 6.45
CA ALA A 714 -1.40 13.59 6.85
C ALA A 714 -2.75 14.05 7.40
N GLU A 715 -3.83 13.73 6.67
CA GLU A 715 -5.18 13.94 7.14
C GLU A 715 -5.83 12.63 7.62
N LYS A 716 -6.18 12.56 8.88
CA LYS A 716 -6.72 11.38 9.54
C LYS A 716 -8.10 11.61 10.16
N ILE A 717 -8.84 10.52 10.34
CA ILE A 717 -10.08 10.54 11.13
C ILE A 717 -9.74 10.76 12.62
N SER A 718 -10.65 11.38 13.35
CA SER A 718 -10.57 11.41 14.82
C SER A 718 -11.01 10.04 15.36
N LEU A 719 -10.24 9.45 16.27
CA LEU A 719 -10.61 8.22 16.96
C LEU A 719 -11.71 8.51 17.98
N SER A 720 -12.93 8.68 17.48
CA SER A 720 -14.12 8.94 18.30
C SER A 720 -14.54 7.68 19.09
N PRO A 721 -15.02 7.80 20.34
CA PRO A 721 -15.55 6.67 21.10
C PRO A 721 -16.66 5.88 20.37
N TRP A 722 -17.39 6.53 19.48
CA TRP A 722 -18.48 5.88 18.72
C TRP A 722 -17.99 4.78 17.79
N ILE A 723 -16.75 4.85 17.28
CA ILE A 723 -16.12 3.81 16.45
C ILE A 723 -15.98 2.53 17.27
N PHE A 724 -15.52 2.64 18.51
CA PHE A 724 -15.36 1.49 19.41
C PHE A 724 -16.69 0.92 19.86
N ILE A 725 -17.65 1.80 20.23
CA ILE A 725 -19.00 1.36 20.65
C ILE A 725 -19.74 0.61 19.54
N SER A 726 -19.63 1.02 18.26
CA SER A 726 -20.24 0.31 17.13
C SER A 726 -19.64 -1.09 16.94
N ALA A 727 -18.30 -1.19 17.00
CA ALA A 727 -17.60 -2.47 16.95
C ALA A 727 -18.00 -3.41 18.10
N ASP A 728 -18.08 -2.88 19.31
CA ASP A 728 -18.49 -3.62 20.52
C ASP A 728 -19.90 -4.18 20.41
N LEU A 729 -20.82 -3.39 19.88
CA LEU A 729 -22.20 -3.85 19.66
C LEU A 729 -22.25 -5.00 18.66
N VAL A 730 -21.43 -4.99 17.64
CA VAL A 730 -21.33 -6.11 16.69
C VAL A 730 -20.84 -7.37 17.40
N VAL A 731 -19.74 -7.28 18.17
CA VAL A 731 -19.18 -8.43 18.88
C VAL A 731 -20.12 -8.96 19.95
N LEU A 732 -20.72 -8.08 20.77
CA LEU A 732 -21.73 -8.46 21.77
C LEU A 732 -22.95 -9.11 21.11
N GLY A 733 -23.40 -8.59 19.97
CA GLY A 733 -24.48 -9.19 19.19
C GLY A 733 -24.17 -10.62 18.75
N VAL A 734 -22.96 -10.83 18.22
CA VAL A 734 -22.48 -12.18 17.81
C VAL A 734 -22.38 -13.12 19.02
N VAL A 735 -21.84 -12.66 20.14
CA VAL A 735 -21.74 -13.46 21.39
C VAL A 735 -23.13 -13.81 21.89
N CYS A 736 -24.03 -12.86 22.03
CA CYS A 736 -25.40 -13.08 22.51
C CYS A 736 -26.18 -14.02 21.58
N ALA A 737 -26.08 -13.84 20.26
CA ALA A 737 -26.74 -14.71 19.30
C ALA A 737 -26.21 -16.15 19.38
N THR A 738 -24.89 -16.34 19.48
CA THR A 738 -24.27 -17.66 19.60
C THR A 738 -24.70 -18.37 20.88
N VAL A 739 -24.71 -17.65 22.01
CA VAL A 739 -25.16 -18.20 23.31
C VAL A 739 -26.64 -18.54 23.25
N ALA A 740 -27.47 -17.65 22.69
CA ALA A 740 -28.91 -17.88 22.58
C ALA A 740 -29.22 -19.15 21.78
N VAL A 741 -28.67 -19.29 20.58
CA VAL A 741 -28.89 -20.43 19.69
C VAL A 741 -28.51 -21.77 20.39
N ASN A 742 -27.35 -21.82 21.04
CA ASN A 742 -26.83 -23.04 21.65
C ASN A 742 -27.53 -23.39 22.99
N SER A 743 -27.98 -22.38 23.75
CA SER A 743 -28.67 -22.58 25.01
C SER A 743 -30.18 -22.88 24.86
N LEU A 744 -30.78 -22.50 23.70
CA LEU A 744 -32.20 -22.79 23.42
C LEU A 744 -32.55 -24.27 23.53
N ARG A 745 -31.67 -25.17 23.12
CA ARG A 745 -31.88 -26.62 23.14
C ARG A 745 -32.07 -27.13 24.58
N ILE A 746 -31.26 -26.63 25.52
CA ILE A 746 -31.34 -27.01 26.95
C ILE A 746 -32.45 -26.26 27.67
N SER A 747 -32.66 -24.99 27.33
CA SER A 747 -33.78 -24.23 27.88
C SER A 747 -35.15 -24.79 27.49
N ARG A 748 -35.23 -25.62 26.45
CA ARG A 748 -36.46 -26.32 26.00
C ARG A 748 -36.50 -27.82 26.40
N SER A 749 -35.41 -28.43 26.91
CA SER A 749 -35.36 -29.84 27.27
C SER A 749 -36.29 -30.17 28.45
N ASN A 750 -36.79 -31.40 28.48
CA ASN A 750 -37.67 -31.88 29.54
C ASN A 750 -36.87 -32.08 30.84
N PRO A 751 -37.25 -31.44 31.97
CA PRO A 751 -36.52 -31.55 33.24
C PRO A 751 -36.46 -32.97 33.77
N VAL A 752 -37.43 -33.84 33.45
CA VAL A 752 -37.51 -35.23 33.91
C VAL A 752 -36.37 -36.10 33.33
N GLU A 753 -36.00 -35.88 32.06
CA GLU A 753 -34.89 -36.61 31.42
C GLU A 753 -33.54 -36.25 32.04
N SER A 754 -33.35 -34.98 32.40
CA SER A 754 -32.10 -34.47 33.00
C SER A 754 -31.91 -34.94 34.47
N LEU A 755 -32.99 -35.32 35.16
CA LEU A 755 -32.96 -35.84 36.54
C LEU A 755 -32.82 -37.37 36.60
N LYS A 756 -33.20 -38.09 35.53
CA LYS A 756 -33.14 -39.58 35.45
C LYS A 756 -31.79 -40.14 35.01
N THR A 757 -30.86 -39.32 34.49
CA THR A 757 -29.52 -39.78 34.11
C THR A 757 -28.61 -39.88 35.34
N GLU A 758 -28.59 -41.04 36.00
CA GLU A 758 -27.51 -41.51 36.87
C GLU A 758 -26.43 -42.24 36.08
#